data_6a3bf510e357fa4771050c32cb9cbb36
#
_entry.id   6a3bf510e357fa4771050c32cb9cbb36
#
_cell.length_a   1.000
_cell.length_b   1.000
_cell.length_c   1.000
_cell.angle_alpha   90.00
_cell.angle_beta   90.00
_cell.angle_gamma   90.00
#
_symmetry.space_group_name_H-M   'P 1'
#
loop_
_entity.id
_entity.type
_entity.pdbx_description
1 polymer ?
#
loop_
_entity_poly.entity_id
_entity_poly.type
_entity_poly.pdbx_seq_one_letter_code
_entity_poly.pdbx_strand_id
1 'polypeptide(L)'
;MFSTRLPRPISPEIHASPILLHMPAAVSAAESAASVDPTAALERALRAAIAAVTGLPAEESDPHLRPSGNPQFGDFQANFAMALAKKIGANPRQLATDVLARAQLAGIADKAEVAGPGFVNIHLAGGALASALDAFDSPALGIVPATATYAVTVDLCGVNVAKQMHVGHLRATIIGDTIARVHERLGRKVWRENHLGDWGLPIAMTLAALRRAGTNLDSLTLEDLNRAYRAAQLEGRDDAAGMIAAHATRVGPHRIAELEAQNTGAALAQEDARATLVRLQSGDAQLVKEWQKIIHCTMQEVFETAAVLGVQLTDEHSRGESFFRERLGPTVEAFAKSGLGVEDDGAIVVRYPDRERPMLIRKRDGGFLYATTDLAACKFRVQDLKSDRVVYVVDARQRDHFKDVFDAVRMIGWNKLADGTEAELVHVPFGSVLGADKKPLKTRSGENFTLKALLDEAIERGTREVRARSTDPNAPTAGMSDADLAAIGSAVGIAAVKYADLGSDVTRDYVFDLDRMVSFEGDTGPYLQYAHARMASILGKALDAAMHAPPRPAISVAEPAERQLALTLLRYPQIVREVAQHLDPSRLCAYLHGLATSYNGFYQQCPVLKCEDPALRASRLRLCAISKHVMQDGLGLLGITAPERM
;
A
#
# COMPACT_ATOMS: atom_id res chain seq x y z
N MET A 1 7.06 -58.11 16.02
CA MET A 1 6.46 -57.72 14.74
C MET A 1 5.18 -56.99 15.04
N PHE A 2 5.20 -55.67 15.14
CA PHE A 2 4.04 -54.80 14.99
C PHE A 2 4.54 -53.47 14.45
N SER A 3 4.28 -53.27 13.17
CA SER A 3 4.60 -52.03 12.42
C SER A 3 3.50 -51.02 12.67
N THR A 4 3.79 -49.96 13.41
CA THR A 4 2.92 -48.78 13.55
C THR A 4 3.30 -47.76 12.48
N ARG A 5 2.46 -47.66 11.41
CA ARG A 5 2.51 -46.56 10.46
C ARG A 5 1.95 -45.30 11.12
N LEU A 6 2.76 -44.24 11.19
CA LEU A 6 2.34 -42.89 11.51
C LEU A 6 1.46 -42.33 10.37
N PRO A 7 0.37 -41.61 10.65
CA PRO A 7 -0.43 -40.96 9.63
C PRO A 7 0.33 -39.74 9.08
N ARG A 8 0.25 -39.54 7.75
CA ARG A 8 0.78 -38.36 7.04
C ARG A 8 0.01 -37.12 7.51
N PRO A 9 0.67 -35.94 7.62
CA PRO A 9 -0.02 -34.70 7.90
C PRO A 9 -0.88 -34.29 6.68
N ILE A 10 -2.15 -34.01 6.96
CA ILE A 10 -3.10 -33.42 6.01
C ILE A 10 -2.73 -31.95 5.89
N SER A 11 -2.25 -31.56 4.71
CA SER A 11 -2.10 -30.14 4.35
C SER A 11 -3.49 -29.53 4.16
N PRO A 12 -3.83 -28.43 4.82
CA PRO A 12 -5.04 -27.68 4.46
C PRO A 12 -4.78 -26.94 3.16
N GLU A 13 -5.35 -27.39 2.06
CA GLU A 13 -5.54 -26.58 0.85
C GLU A 13 -6.53 -25.46 1.20
N ILE A 14 -5.98 -24.29 1.52
CA ILE A 14 -6.75 -23.07 1.59
C ILE A 14 -7.01 -22.65 0.15
N HIS A 15 -8.19 -22.98 -0.37
CA HIS A 15 -8.73 -22.35 -1.57
C HIS A 15 -8.98 -20.87 -1.26
N ALA A 16 -7.94 -20.04 -1.44
CA ALA A 16 -8.12 -18.62 -1.64
C ALA A 16 -8.76 -18.45 -3.02
N SER A 17 -10.08 -18.30 -3.08
CA SER A 17 -10.74 -17.78 -4.26
C SER A 17 -10.14 -16.42 -4.57
N PRO A 18 -9.54 -16.19 -5.75
CA PRO A 18 -9.12 -14.86 -6.14
C PRO A 18 -10.41 -14.04 -6.28
N ILE A 19 -10.63 -13.09 -5.39
CA ILE A 19 -11.57 -12.00 -5.62
C ILE A 19 -10.99 -11.25 -6.81
N LEU A 20 -11.52 -11.50 -7.99
CA LEU A 20 -11.27 -10.75 -9.22
C LEU A 20 -11.80 -9.33 -8.96
N LEU A 21 -10.92 -8.44 -8.51
CA LEU A 21 -11.13 -7.01 -8.46
C LEU A 21 -11.27 -6.52 -9.90
N HIS A 22 -12.51 -6.37 -10.36
CA HIS A 22 -12.81 -5.88 -11.70
C HIS A 22 -12.78 -4.36 -11.67
N MET A 23 -11.76 -3.76 -12.24
CA MET A 23 -11.88 -2.38 -12.73
C MET A 23 -12.89 -2.34 -13.87
N PRO A 24 -13.66 -1.24 -14.04
CA PRO A 24 -14.56 -1.12 -15.18
C PRO A 24 -13.78 -1.38 -16.48
N ALA A 25 -14.25 -2.32 -17.28
CA ALA A 25 -13.57 -2.79 -18.49
C ALA A 25 -13.23 -1.66 -19.48
N ALA A 26 -13.99 -0.55 -19.47
CA ALA A 26 -13.77 0.62 -20.32
C ALA A 26 -12.50 1.40 -19.96
N VAL A 27 -12.16 1.52 -18.66
CA VAL A 27 -10.96 2.25 -18.21
C VAL A 27 -9.70 1.44 -18.53
N SER A 28 -9.74 0.12 -18.30
CA SER A 28 -8.64 -0.79 -18.61
C SER A 28 -8.31 -0.87 -20.11
N ALA A 29 -9.34 -0.85 -20.98
CA ALA A 29 -9.16 -0.96 -22.42
C ALA A 29 -8.54 0.29 -23.06
N ALA A 30 -8.95 1.50 -22.61
CA ALA A 30 -8.41 2.76 -23.12
C ALA A 30 -6.95 2.98 -22.69
N GLU A 31 -6.61 2.63 -21.44
CA GLU A 31 -5.23 2.71 -20.93
C GLU A 31 -4.28 1.73 -21.64
N SER A 32 -4.78 0.57 -22.08
CA SER A 32 -3.98 -0.43 -22.81
C SER A 32 -3.75 -0.07 -24.30
N ALA A 33 -4.67 0.65 -24.94
CA ALA A 33 -4.61 0.92 -26.37
C ALA A 33 -3.50 1.91 -26.79
N ALA A 34 -3.06 2.78 -25.88
CA ALA A 34 -2.05 3.82 -26.12
C ALA A 34 -0.64 3.47 -25.58
N SER A 35 -0.44 2.23 -25.11
CA SER A 35 0.84 1.79 -24.55
C SER A 35 1.93 1.74 -25.61
N VAL A 36 3.09 2.34 -25.32
CA VAL A 36 4.33 2.22 -26.11
C VAL A 36 4.99 0.83 -25.95
N ASP A 37 4.42 -0.03 -25.16
CA ASP A 37 4.90 -1.38 -24.89
C ASP A 37 4.74 -2.26 -26.16
N PRO A 38 5.82 -2.79 -26.75
CA PRO A 38 5.75 -3.65 -27.92
C PRO A 38 5.00 -4.96 -27.63
N THR A 39 4.86 -5.37 -26.38
CA THR A 39 4.08 -6.55 -26.00
C THR A 39 2.59 -6.35 -26.27
N ALA A 40 2.06 -5.14 -26.15
CA ALA A 40 0.67 -4.84 -26.49
C ALA A 40 0.39 -5.00 -28.00
N ALA A 41 1.35 -4.64 -28.85
CA ALA A 41 1.24 -4.87 -30.29
C ALA A 41 1.29 -6.38 -30.62
N LEU A 42 2.20 -7.10 -29.98
CA LEU A 42 2.33 -8.56 -30.12
C LEU A 42 1.06 -9.27 -29.65
N GLU A 43 0.52 -8.89 -28.51
CA GLU A 43 -0.72 -9.46 -27.96
C GLU A 43 -1.90 -9.24 -28.92
N ARG A 44 -2.07 -8.02 -29.44
CA ARG A 44 -3.14 -7.72 -30.43
C ARG A 44 -3.01 -8.57 -31.69
N ALA A 45 -1.78 -8.69 -32.24
CA ALA A 45 -1.54 -9.49 -33.43
C ALA A 45 -1.87 -10.98 -33.23
N LEU A 46 -1.44 -11.53 -32.08
CA LEU A 46 -1.74 -12.93 -31.74
C LEU A 46 -3.23 -13.15 -31.46
N ARG A 47 -3.89 -12.25 -30.73
CA ARG A 47 -5.33 -12.31 -30.42
C ARG A 47 -6.16 -12.28 -31.70
N ALA A 48 -5.84 -11.41 -32.63
CA ALA A 48 -6.49 -11.35 -33.94
C ALA A 48 -6.29 -12.66 -34.75
N ALA A 49 -5.06 -13.21 -34.74
CA ALA A 49 -4.77 -14.46 -35.42
C ALA A 49 -5.49 -15.67 -34.78
N ILE A 50 -5.57 -15.73 -33.44
CA ILE A 50 -6.33 -16.76 -32.72
C ILE A 50 -7.81 -16.69 -33.11
N ALA A 51 -8.42 -15.51 -33.03
CA ALA A 51 -9.82 -15.31 -33.41
C ALA A 51 -10.09 -15.73 -34.86
N ALA A 52 -9.18 -15.37 -35.79
CA ALA A 52 -9.31 -15.72 -37.20
C ALA A 52 -9.17 -17.24 -37.49
N VAL A 53 -8.41 -17.97 -36.67
CA VAL A 53 -8.22 -19.43 -36.82
C VAL A 53 -9.32 -20.21 -36.12
N THR A 54 -9.73 -19.76 -34.93
CA THR A 54 -10.67 -20.52 -34.08
C THR A 54 -12.13 -20.12 -34.27
N GLY A 55 -12.41 -18.94 -34.83
CA GLY A 55 -13.76 -18.35 -34.89
C GLY A 55 -14.28 -17.87 -33.54
N LEU A 56 -13.47 -17.89 -32.49
CA LEU A 56 -13.84 -17.41 -31.16
C LEU A 56 -13.85 -15.87 -31.10
N PRO A 57 -14.70 -15.26 -30.24
CA PRO A 57 -14.67 -13.83 -30.01
C PRO A 57 -13.30 -13.37 -29.46
N ALA A 58 -12.98 -12.10 -29.63
CA ALA A 58 -11.69 -11.53 -29.20
C ALA A 58 -11.44 -11.70 -27.69
N GLU A 59 -12.49 -11.64 -26.88
CA GLU A 59 -12.42 -11.81 -25.41
C GLU A 59 -12.00 -13.23 -25.01
N GLU A 60 -12.30 -14.23 -25.84
CA GLU A 60 -11.94 -15.64 -25.64
C GLU A 60 -10.63 -16.04 -26.32
N SER A 61 -10.04 -15.13 -27.07
CA SER A 61 -8.84 -15.34 -27.90
C SER A 61 -7.55 -14.86 -27.22
N ASP A 62 -7.42 -15.06 -25.91
CA ASP A 62 -6.24 -14.67 -25.13
C ASP A 62 -5.00 -15.50 -25.54
N PRO A 63 -3.91 -14.89 -26.01
CA PRO A 63 -2.67 -15.59 -26.31
C PRO A 63 -1.94 -16.13 -25.09
N HIS A 64 -2.33 -15.78 -23.87
CA HIS A 64 -1.63 -16.11 -22.62
C HIS A 64 -0.14 -15.81 -22.71
N LEU A 65 0.18 -14.59 -23.15
CA LEU A 65 1.55 -14.12 -23.35
C LEU A 65 2.27 -13.95 -22.01
N ARG A 66 3.45 -14.54 -21.88
CA ARG A 66 4.28 -14.45 -20.69
C ARG A 66 5.73 -14.17 -21.05
N PRO A 67 6.49 -13.41 -20.25
CA PRO A 67 7.93 -13.33 -20.39
C PRO A 67 8.54 -14.74 -20.35
N SER A 68 9.51 -15.01 -21.22
CA SER A 68 10.22 -16.26 -21.22
C SER A 68 11.14 -16.37 -20.00
N GLY A 69 11.10 -17.49 -19.31
CA GLY A 69 12.02 -17.76 -18.19
C GLY A 69 13.45 -18.11 -18.62
N ASN A 70 13.65 -18.38 -19.93
CA ASN A 70 14.95 -18.72 -20.51
C ASN A 70 15.13 -17.95 -21.82
N PRO A 71 16.17 -17.11 -21.95
CA PRO A 71 16.45 -16.32 -23.15
C PRO A 71 16.59 -17.15 -24.44
N GLN A 72 16.93 -18.43 -24.34
CA GLN A 72 17.00 -19.35 -25.50
C GLN A 72 15.63 -19.57 -26.14
N PHE A 73 14.54 -19.39 -25.38
CA PHE A 73 13.16 -19.51 -25.86
C PHE A 73 12.53 -18.17 -26.26
N GLY A 74 13.34 -17.15 -26.44
CA GLY A 74 12.89 -15.82 -26.82
C GLY A 74 12.62 -14.91 -25.63
N ASP A 75 11.98 -13.78 -25.90
CA ASP A 75 11.58 -12.78 -24.90
C ASP A 75 10.24 -13.11 -24.27
N PHE A 76 9.35 -13.69 -25.08
CA PHE A 76 7.99 -14.07 -24.70
C PHE A 76 7.63 -15.48 -25.15
N GLN A 77 6.71 -16.07 -24.42
CA GLN A 77 6.07 -17.32 -24.78
C GLN A 77 4.55 -17.15 -24.75
N ALA A 78 3.87 -17.52 -25.83
CA ALA A 78 2.41 -17.58 -25.87
C ALA A 78 1.94 -19.01 -25.62
N ASN A 79 1.03 -19.18 -24.64
CA ASN A 79 0.65 -20.48 -24.09
C ASN A 79 -0.82 -20.87 -24.33
N PHE A 80 -1.50 -20.24 -25.29
CA PHE A 80 -2.91 -20.40 -25.58
C PHE A 80 -3.28 -21.80 -26.09
N ALA A 81 -2.39 -22.44 -26.84
CA ALA A 81 -2.74 -23.54 -27.73
C ALA A 81 -3.30 -24.76 -26.99
N MET A 82 -2.74 -25.15 -25.84
CA MET A 82 -3.22 -26.34 -25.10
C MET A 82 -4.65 -26.15 -24.55
N ALA A 83 -4.94 -24.99 -23.97
CA ALA A 83 -6.25 -24.72 -23.41
C ALA A 83 -7.33 -24.59 -24.50
N LEU A 84 -7.03 -23.81 -25.55
CA LEU A 84 -7.97 -23.59 -26.66
C LEU A 84 -8.19 -24.85 -27.49
N ALA A 85 -7.13 -25.62 -27.79
CA ALA A 85 -7.26 -26.87 -28.53
C ALA A 85 -8.18 -27.87 -27.84
N LYS A 86 -8.11 -27.97 -26.51
CA LYS A 86 -9.05 -28.80 -25.73
C LYS A 86 -10.48 -28.31 -25.88
N LYS A 87 -10.71 -26.98 -25.90
CA LYS A 87 -12.04 -26.37 -26.02
C LYS A 87 -12.69 -26.62 -27.40
N ILE A 88 -11.86 -26.57 -28.47
CA ILE A 88 -12.35 -26.69 -29.86
C ILE A 88 -12.13 -28.08 -30.47
N GLY A 89 -11.57 -29.03 -29.73
CA GLY A 89 -11.30 -30.40 -30.21
C GLY A 89 -10.16 -30.51 -31.25
N ALA A 90 -9.17 -29.59 -31.20
CA ALA A 90 -8.07 -29.53 -32.17
C ALA A 90 -6.74 -30.10 -31.59
N ASN A 91 -5.75 -30.29 -32.45
CA ASN A 91 -4.38 -30.60 -32.02
C ASN A 91 -3.67 -29.28 -31.56
N PRO A 92 -3.12 -29.20 -30.34
CA PRO A 92 -2.52 -27.96 -29.86
C PRO A 92 -1.35 -27.46 -30.70
N ARG A 93 -0.46 -28.36 -31.15
CA ARG A 93 0.69 -27.98 -31.96
C ARG A 93 0.28 -27.46 -33.33
N GLN A 94 -0.74 -28.11 -33.95
CA GLN A 94 -1.29 -27.66 -35.24
C GLN A 94 -1.95 -26.31 -35.08
N LEU A 95 -2.79 -26.13 -34.04
CA LEU A 95 -3.42 -24.84 -33.73
C LEU A 95 -2.37 -23.72 -33.56
N ALA A 96 -1.31 -23.97 -32.81
CA ALA A 96 -0.23 -22.99 -32.66
C ALA A 96 0.44 -22.64 -34.01
N THR A 97 0.66 -23.65 -34.90
CA THR A 97 1.22 -23.43 -36.21
C THR A 97 0.30 -22.60 -37.10
N ASP A 98 -0.99 -22.91 -37.11
CA ASP A 98 -1.98 -22.21 -37.95
C ASP A 98 -2.17 -20.75 -37.48
N VAL A 99 -2.16 -20.52 -36.18
CA VAL A 99 -2.21 -19.18 -35.60
C VAL A 99 -0.96 -18.40 -35.96
N LEU A 100 0.22 -18.99 -35.80
CA LEU A 100 1.49 -18.33 -36.13
C LEU A 100 1.58 -17.96 -37.60
N ALA A 101 1.11 -18.83 -38.51
CA ALA A 101 1.06 -18.56 -39.94
C ALA A 101 0.15 -17.38 -40.33
N ARG A 102 -0.85 -17.04 -39.48
CA ARG A 102 -1.75 -15.91 -39.72
C ARG A 102 -1.37 -14.66 -38.92
N ALA A 103 -0.53 -14.80 -37.92
CA ALA A 103 -0.11 -13.68 -37.09
C ALA A 103 0.75 -12.68 -37.90
N GLN A 104 0.33 -11.41 -37.88
CA GLN A 104 1.09 -10.34 -38.54
C GLN A 104 2.17 -9.83 -37.57
N LEU A 105 3.33 -10.48 -37.58
CA LEU A 105 4.43 -10.18 -36.67
C LEU A 105 5.56 -9.37 -37.32
N ALA A 106 5.46 -9.00 -38.60
CA ALA A 106 6.46 -8.20 -39.29
C ALA A 106 6.67 -6.84 -38.57
N GLY A 107 7.93 -6.53 -38.25
CA GLY A 107 8.30 -5.34 -37.50
C GLY A 107 8.01 -5.40 -35.98
N ILE A 108 7.37 -6.46 -35.50
CA ILE A 108 7.13 -6.71 -34.06
C ILE A 108 8.10 -7.76 -33.54
N ALA A 109 8.28 -8.87 -34.29
CA ALA A 109 9.15 -9.95 -33.89
C ALA A 109 10.07 -10.34 -35.05
N ASP A 110 11.35 -10.61 -34.74
CA ASP A 110 12.35 -11.11 -35.69
C ASP A 110 12.22 -12.63 -35.85
N LYS A 111 11.78 -13.33 -34.81
CA LYS A 111 11.60 -14.78 -34.83
C LYS A 111 10.40 -15.17 -33.97
N ALA A 112 9.59 -16.09 -34.49
CA ALA A 112 8.55 -16.77 -33.71
C ALA A 112 8.50 -18.24 -34.15
N GLU A 113 8.46 -19.18 -33.20
CA GLU A 113 8.53 -20.62 -33.51
C GLU A 113 7.66 -21.43 -32.53
N VAL A 114 7.05 -22.50 -33.05
CA VAL A 114 6.28 -23.45 -32.26
C VAL A 114 7.21 -24.47 -31.62
N ALA A 115 7.17 -24.58 -30.30
CA ALA A 115 7.96 -25.51 -29.51
C ALA A 115 7.09 -26.48 -28.72
N GLY A 116 7.61 -27.69 -28.48
CA GLY A 116 6.93 -28.70 -27.66
C GLY A 116 5.48 -28.99 -28.09
N PRO A 117 4.54 -29.09 -27.16
CA PRO A 117 3.16 -29.45 -27.45
C PRO A 117 2.30 -28.29 -28.01
N GLY A 118 2.86 -27.12 -28.27
CA GLY A 118 2.14 -25.97 -28.82
C GLY A 118 2.45 -24.63 -28.13
N PHE A 119 3.60 -24.51 -27.48
CA PHE A 119 4.15 -23.22 -27.03
C PHE A 119 4.64 -22.42 -28.24
N VAL A 120 4.42 -21.12 -28.24
CA VAL A 120 4.97 -20.23 -29.25
C VAL A 120 6.02 -19.34 -28.60
N ASN A 121 7.28 -19.56 -28.93
CA ASN A 121 8.42 -18.78 -28.49
C ASN A 121 8.61 -17.59 -29.41
N ILE A 122 8.81 -16.39 -28.88
CA ILE A 122 8.82 -15.15 -29.66
C ILE A 122 10.01 -14.28 -29.25
N HIS A 123 10.80 -13.87 -30.25
CA HIS A 123 11.86 -12.88 -30.13
C HIS A 123 11.36 -11.58 -30.76
N LEU A 124 11.23 -10.52 -29.97
CA LEU A 124 10.83 -9.20 -30.47
C LEU A 124 11.91 -8.65 -31.41
N ALA A 125 11.52 -7.84 -32.38
CA ALA A 125 12.48 -7.18 -33.24
C ALA A 125 13.28 -6.13 -32.47
N GLY A 126 14.62 -6.12 -32.65
CA GLY A 126 15.50 -5.14 -32.00
C GLY A 126 15.11 -3.70 -32.32
N GLY A 127 14.69 -3.44 -33.57
CA GLY A 127 14.14 -2.14 -33.98
C GLY A 127 12.84 -1.77 -33.29
N ALA A 128 11.96 -2.74 -33.00
CA ALA A 128 10.72 -2.51 -32.25
C ALA A 128 11.02 -2.11 -30.80
N LEU A 129 11.96 -2.80 -30.14
CA LEU A 129 12.41 -2.46 -28.79
C LEU A 129 13.04 -1.06 -28.74
N ALA A 130 13.91 -0.74 -29.69
CA ALA A 130 14.55 0.58 -29.76
C ALA A 130 13.52 1.70 -29.95
N SER A 131 12.56 1.53 -30.86
CA SER A 131 11.47 2.48 -31.10
C SER A 131 10.56 2.63 -29.89
N ALA A 132 10.24 1.54 -29.20
CA ALA A 132 9.44 1.57 -27.98
C ALA A 132 10.16 2.31 -26.86
N LEU A 133 11.47 2.06 -26.65
CA LEU A 133 12.28 2.79 -25.68
C LEU A 133 12.41 4.28 -26.02
N ASP A 134 12.50 4.61 -27.31
CA ASP A 134 12.53 6.00 -27.75
C ASP A 134 11.24 6.73 -27.37
N ALA A 135 10.08 6.13 -27.60
CA ALA A 135 8.80 6.69 -27.18
C ALA A 135 8.60 6.68 -25.67
N PHE A 136 9.14 5.66 -24.98
CA PHE A 136 9.09 5.54 -23.52
C PHE A 136 9.93 6.61 -22.80
N ASP A 137 11.05 7.05 -23.40
CA ASP A 137 11.97 8.03 -22.84
C ASP A 137 11.37 9.43 -22.82
N SER A 138 10.50 9.65 -21.86
CA SER A 138 9.76 10.87 -21.59
C SER A 138 9.42 10.98 -20.09
N PRO A 139 9.00 12.14 -19.59
CA PRO A 139 8.54 12.28 -18.21
C PRO A 139 7.37 11.33 -17.84
N ALA A 140 6.62 10.91 -18.84
CA ALA A 140 5.50 9.97 -18.66
C ALA A 140 5.97 8.54 -18.44
N LEU A 141 7.18 8.16 -18.86
CA LEU A 141 7.70 6.78 -18.78
C LEU A 141 6.69 5.75 -19.35
N GLY A 142 6.08 6.06 -20.48
CA GLY A 142 5.06 5.22 -21.10
C GLY A 142 3.73 5.12 -20.36
N ILE A 143 3.56 5.83 -19.25
CA ILE A 143 2.28 5.91 -18.53
C ILE A 143 1.35 6.87 -19.28
N VAL A 144 0.20 6.38 -19.70
CA VAL A 144 -0.85 7.18 -20.31
C VAL A 144 -1.85 7.54 -19.23
N PRO A 145 -2.02 8.84 -18.90
CA PRO A 145 -3.01 9.25 -17.93
C PRO A 145 -4.43 8.86 -18.33
N ALA A 146 -5.27 8.54 -17.36
CA ALA A 146 -6.68 8.27 -17.59
C ALA A 146 -7.36 9.47 -18.25
N THR A 147 -8.10 9.23 -19.34
CA THR A 147 -8.84 10.28 -20.07
C THR A 147 -10.20 10.59 -19.46
N ALA A 148 -10.75 9.65 -18.69
CA ALA A 148 -12.00 9.81 -17.96
C ALA A 148 -11.73 10.29 -16.54
N THR A 149 -12.66 11.09 -16.00
CA THR A 149 -12.61 11.51 -14.59
C THR A 149 -12.90 10.28 -13.72
N TYR A 150 -11.84 9.64 -13.22
CA TYR A 150 -11.94 8.54 -12.28
C TYR A 150 -11.40 9.00 -10.93
N ALA A 151 -12.25 8.98 -9.91
CA ALA A 151 -11.90 9.45 -8.58
C ALA A 151 -11.72 8.27 -7.60
N VAL A 152 -10.67 8.34 -6.80
CA VAL A 152 -10.35 7.33 -5.79
C VAL A 152 -10.22 7.99 -4.43
N THR A 153 -10.95 7.49 -3.44
CA THR A 153 -10.71 7.83 -2.04
C THR A 153 -9.84 6.75 -1.42
N VAL A 154 -8.77 7.15 -0.74
CA VAL A 154 -7.90 6.26 0.03
C VAL A 154 -7.95 6.67 1.50
N ASP A 155 -8.54 5.81 2.33
CA ASP A 155 -8.52 5.94 3.78
C ASP A 155 -7.22 5.34 4.31
N LEU A 156 -6.40 6.18 4.94
CA LEU A 156 -5.06 5.84 5.41
C LEU A 156 -4.78 6.45 6.77
N CYS A 157 -3.78 5.95 7.46
CA CYS A 157 -3.33 6.39 8.78
C CYS A 157 -4.31 6.02 9.90
N GLY A 158 -5.46 6.69 10.04
CA GLY A 158 -6.55 6.30 10.93
C GLY A 158 -6.18 6.31 12.42
N VAL A 159 -5.63 7.42 12.93
CA VAL A 159 -5.16 7.51 14.31
C VAL A 159 -6.29 7.80 15.29
N ASN A 160 -6.16 7.25 16.50
CA ASN A 160 -6.99 7.68 17.64
C ASN A 160 -6.34 8.86 18.33
N VAL A 161 -7.10 9.93 18.51
CA VAL A 161 -6.65 11.15 19.18
C VAL A 161 -6.30 10.88 20.65
N ALA A 162 -5.43 11.69 21.21
CA ALA A 162 -4.86 11.58 22.55
C ALA A 162 -3.92 10.38 22.76
N LYS A 163 -3.44 9.78 21.69
CA LYS A 163 -2.46 8.68 21.71
C LYS A 163 -1.31 8.94 20.76
N GLN A 164 -0.13 8.48 21.14
CA GLN A 164 1.00 8.43 20.20
C GLN A 164 0.77 7.41 19.08
N MET A 165 1.28 7.72 17.91
CA MET A 165 1.36 6.73 16.85
C MET A 165 2.23 5.55 17.29
N HIS A 166 1.74 4.36 17.09
CA HIS A 166 2.49 3.11 17.31
C HIS A 166 2.76 2.42 15.96
N VAL A 167 3.61 1.41 15.98
CA VAL A 167 4.04 0.68 14.77
C VAL A 167 2.85 0.16 13.94
N GLY A 168 1.71 -0.14 14.56
CA GLY A 168 0.50 -0.54 13.82
C GLY A 168 -0.05 0.53 12.86
N HIS A 169 0.23 1.83 13.10
CA HIS A 169 -0.16 2.90 12.18
C HIS A 169 0.79 3.03 10.97
N LEU A 170 2.02 2.49 11.05
CA LEU A 170 2.98 2.54 9.95
C LEU A 170 2.38 1.97 8.68
N ARG A 171 1.84 0.73 8.75
CA ARG A 171 1.33 0.01 7.59
C ARG A 171 0.17 0.74 6.92
N ALA A 172 -0.85 1.15 7.69
CA ALA A 172 -1.97 1.92 7.16
C ALA A 172 -1.50 3.19 6.43
N THR A 173 -0.49 3.87 6.99
CA THR A 173 0.01 5.15 6.50
C THR A 173 0.79 4.99 5.19
N ILE A 174 1.79 4.10 5.13
CA ILE A 174 2.68 3.99 3.96
C ILE A 174 2.06 3.19 2.81
N ILE A 175 1.25 2.16 3.10
CA ILE A 175 0.52 1.40 2.07
C ILE A 175 -0.51 2.32 1.41
N GLY A 176 -1.29 3.06 2.22
CA GLY A 176 -2.28 4.00 1.72
C GLY A 176 -1.66 5.11 0.89
N ASP A 177 -0.54 5.71 1.33
CA ASP A 177 0.15 6.76 0.56
C ASP A 177 0.69 6.22 -0.76
N THR A 178 1.26 5.01 -0.77
CA THR A 178 1.72 4.37 -2.02
C THR A 178 0.58 4.14 -2.99
N ILE A 179 -0.56 3.63 -2.54
CA ILE A 179 -1.76 3.43 -3.36
C ILE A 179 -2.23 4.79 -3.92
N ALA A 180 -2.28 5.82 -3.09
CA ALA A 180 -2.67 7.17 -3.50
C ALA A 180 -1.74 7.72 -4.59
N ARG A 181 -0.41 7.67 -4.39
CA ARG A 181 0.61 8.12 -5.36
C ARG A 181 0.51 7.37 -6.69
N VAL A 182 0.29 6.07 -6.66
CA VAL A 182 0.12 5.26 -7.87
C VAL A 182 -1.12 5.69 -8.66
N HIS A 183 -2.23 5.95 -7.98
CA HIS A 183 -3.43 6.46 -8.65
C HIS A 183 -3.24 7.87 -9.22
N GLU A 184 -2.55 8.76 -8.50
CA GLU A 184 -2.18 10.10 -8.98
C GLU A 184 -1.27 10.02 -10.22
N ARG A 185 -0.27 9.13 -10.19
CA ARG A 185 0.64 8.91 -11.33
C ARG A 185 -0.10 8.45 -12.59
N LEU A 186 -1.20 7.73 -12.41
CA LEU A 186 -2.10 7.32 -13.49
C LEU A 186 -3.08 8.44 -13.93
N GLY A 187 -2.95 9.65 -13.41
CA GLY A 187 -3.80 10.81 -13.76
C GLY A 187 -5.20 10.77 -13.14
N ARG A 188 -5.42 9.95 -12.12
CA ARG A 188 -6.70 9.85 -11.43
C ARG A 188 -6.83 10.92 -10.35
N LYS A 189 -8.05 11.36 -10.07
CA LYS A 189 -8.32 12.25 -8.93
C LYS A 189 -8.26 11.43 -7.65
N VAL A 190 -7.42 11.83 -6.70
CA VAL A 190 -7.27 11.12 -5.42
C VAL A 190 -7.71 12.01 -4.26
N TRP A 191 -8.54 11.45 -3.38
CA TRP A 191 -8.87 11.99 -2.09
C TRP A 191 -8.18 11.15 -1.01
N ARG A 192 -7.21 11.75 -0.31
CA ARG A 192 -6.65 11.15 0.90
C ARG A 192 -7.58 11.45 2.05
N GLU A 193 -7.90 10.46 2.85
CA GLU A 193 -8.77 10.56 4.01
C GLU A 193 -8.07 9.95 5.22
N ASN A 194 -7.91 10.75 6.28
CA ASN A 194 -7.43 10.30 7.58
C ASN A 194 -8.63 10.27 8.52
N HIS A 195 -9.19 9.08 8.75
CA HIS A 195 -10.35 8.89 9.60
C HIS A 195 -9.92 8.82 11.07
N LEU A 196 -10.16 9.89 11.83
CA LEU A 196 -9.70 10.01 13.20
C LEU A 196 -10.73 9.47 14.20
N GLY A 197 -10.27 8.74 15.20
CA GLY A 197 -11.04 8.44 16.41
C GLY A 197 -10.97 9.63 17.38
N ASP A 198 -11.78 10.66 17.16
CA ASP A 198 -11.71 11.95 17.85
C ASP A 198 -12.96 12.31 18.67
N TRP A 199 -13.98 11.45 18.72
CA TRP A 199 -15.31 11.81 19.29
C TRP A 199 -15.88 10.77 20.25
N GLY A 200 -15.07 9.84 20.74
CA GLY A 200 -15.51 8.74 21.59
C GLY A 200 -15.23 8.90 23.08
N LEU A 201 -15.66 7.90 23.87
CA LEU A 201 -15.39 7.82 25.30
C LEU A 201 -13.90 7.95 25.66
N PRO A 202 -12.93 7.40 24.92
CA PRO A 202 -11.52 7.53 25.26
C PRO A 202 -11.03 8.97 25.33
N ILE A 203 -11.50 9.85 24.42
CA ILE A 203 -11.10 11.26 24.47
C ILE A 203 -11.77 12.00 25.64
N ALA A 204 -13.02 11.68 25.96
CA ALA A 204 -13.70 12.24 27.10
C ALA A 204 -13.04 11.83 28.43
N MET A 205 -12.60 10.57 28.54
CA MET A 205 -11.82 10.09 29.69
C MET A 205 -10.51 10.87 29.87
N THR A 206 -9.78 11.06 28.76
CA THR A 206 -8.51 11.80 28.77
C THR A 206 -8.73 13.26 29.16
N LEU A 207 -9.76 13.89 28.60
CA LEU A 207 -10.13 15.28 28.92
C LEU A 207 -10.51 15.43 30.40
N ALA A 208 -11.31 14.51 30.95
CA ALA A 208 -11.67 14.48 32.35
C ALA A 208 -10.44 14.34 33.27
N ALA A 209 -9.49 13.45 32.89
CA ALA A 209 -8.25 13.27 33.64
C ALA A 209 -7.33 14.50 33.58
N LEU A 210 -7.19 15.16 32.43
CA LEU A 210 -6.43 16.42 32.30
C LEU A 210 -7.01 17.53 33.19
N ARG A 211 -8.33 17.63 33.23
CA ARG A 211 -9.02 18.61 34.09
C ARG A 211 -8.80 18.33 35.57
N ARG A 212 -8.92 17.06 36.00
CA ARG A 212 -8.66 16.67 37.41
C ARG A 212 -7.20 16.94 37.81
N ALA A 213 -6.26 16.72 36.89
CA ALA A 213 -4.84 17.01 37.12
C ALA A 213 -4.50 18.51 37.09
N GLY A 214 -5.44 19.40 36.71
CA GLY A 214 -5.16 20.82 36.55
C GLY A 214 -4.13 21.14 35.46
N THR A 215 -4.01 20.29 34.45
CA THR A 215 -3.01 20.43 33.36
C THR A 215 -3.30 21.70 32.55
N ASN A 216 -2.25 22.51 32.32
CA ASN A 216 -2.37 23.68 31.46
C ASN A 216 -2.46 23.23 30.00
N LEU A 217 -3.63 23.37 29.38
CA LEU A 217 -3.88 22.95 28.02
C LEU A 217 -3.29 23.90 26.95
N ASP A 218 -2.82 25.09 27.33
CA ASP A 218 -2.14 26.01 26.37
C ASP A 218 -0.69 25.61 26.11
N SER A 219 -0.10 24.83 27.01
CA SER A 219 1.23 24.24 26.85
C SER A 219 1.20 22.71 26.84
N LEU A 220 0.09 22.14 26.34
CA LEU A 220 -0.14 20.70 26.30
C LEU A 220 0.88 20.02 25.40
N THR A 221 1.54 18.99 25.94
CA THR A 221 2.44 18.12 25.20
C THR A 221 1.81 16.75 24.97
N LEU A 222 2.30 16.02 23.98
CA LEU A 222 1.84 14.65 23.73
C LEU A 222 2.19 13.71 24.89
N GLU A 223 3.26 13.99 25.63
CA GLU A 223 3.61 13.23 26.84
C GLU A 223 2.56 13.43 27.93
N ASP A 224 2.05 14.66 28.10
CA ASP A 224 0.95 14.94 29.01
C ASP A 224 -0.32 14.20 28.61
N LEU A 225 -0.64 14.18 27.31
CA LEU A 225 -1.78 13.41 26.77
C LEU A 225 -1.64 11.91 27.05
N ASN A 226 -0.48 11.32 26.78
CA ASN A 226 -0.24 9.91 27.06
C ASN A 226 -0.33 9.58 28.54
N ARG A 227 0.20 10.44 29.39
CA ARG A 227 0.12 10.30 30.84
C ARG A 227 -1.33 10.35 31.31
N ALA A 228 -2.08 11.35 30.85
CA ALA A 228 -3.51 11.49 31.18
C ALA A 228 -4.34 10.31 30.66
N TYR A 229 -4.08 9.87 29.42
CA TYR A 229 -4.75 8.70 28.85
C TYR A 229 -4.51 7.42 29.66
N ARG A 230 -3.25 7.17 30.05
CA ARG A 230 -2.90 6.00 30.88
C ARG A 230 -3.53 6.09 32.27
N ALA A 231 -3.48 7.27 32.89
CA ALA A 231 -4.13 7.52 34.18
C ALA A 231 -5.63 7.25 34.10
N ALA A 232 -6.32 7.80 33.09
CA ALA A 232 -7.75 7.59 32.88
C ALA A 232 -8.10 6.10 32.68
N GLN A 233 -7.26 5.36 31.96
CA GLN A 233 -7.45 3.91 31.77
C GLN A 233 -7.28 3.11 33.06
N LEU A 234 -6.31 3.47 33.89
CA LEU A 234 -6.08 2.82 35.18
C LEU A 234 -7.19 3.17 36.17
N GLU A 235 -7.58 4.44 36.26
CA GLU A 235 -8.65 4.90 37.11
C GLU A 235 -10.00 4.26 36.77
N GLY A 236 -10.33 4.10 35.49
CA GLY A 236 -11.56 3.46 35.01
C GLY A 236 -11.54 1.94 35.02
N ARG A 237 -10.48 1.31 35.53
CA ARG A 237 -10.34 -0.15 35.56
C ARG A 237 -10.86 -0.73 36.87
N ASP A 238 -12.01 -1.39 36.81
CA ASP A 238 -12.53 -2.20 37.91
C ASP A 238 -11.78 -3.54 38.03
N ASP A 239 -11.92 -4.20 39.18
CA ASP A 239 -11.46 -5.57 39.42
C ASP A 239 -12.61 -6.42 39.99
N ALA A 240 -13.70 -6.48 39.23
CA ALA A 240 -14.87 -7.28 39.62
C ALA A 240 -14.52 -8.78 39.79
N ALA A 241 -13.63 -9.30 38.94
CA ALA A 241 -13.15 -10.69 39.04
C ALA A 241 -12.30 -10.92 40.31
N GLY A 242 -11.42 -9.96 40.63
CA GLY A 242 -10.65 -9.98 41.87
C GLY A 242 -11.54 -9.91 43.11
N MET A 243 -12.60 -9.12 43.05
CA MET A 243 -13.60 -9.02 44.14
C MET A 243 -14.32 -10.39 44.35
N ILE A 244 -14.79 -11.01 43.30
CA ILE A 244 -15.42 -12.35 43.38
C ILE A 244 -14.42 -13.39 43.93
N ALA A 245 -13.18 -13.38 43.48
CA ALA A 245 -12.13 -14.26 43.95
C ALA A 245 -11.79 -14.02 45.43
N ALA A 246 -11.74 -12.73 45.86
CA ALA A 246 -11.45 -12.35 47.23
C ALA A 246 -12.54 -12.85 48.20
N HIS A 247 -13.80 -12.75 47.85
CA HIS A 247 -14.91 -13.30 48.62
C HIS A 247 -14.88 -14.83 48.66
N ALA A 248 -14.63 -15.48 47.51
CA ALA A 248 -14.56 -16.95 47.41
C ALA A 248 -13.41 -17.55 48.24
N THR A 249 -12.25 -16.89 48.29
CA THR A 249 -11.05 -17.34 49.02
C THR A 249 -10.98 -16.80 50.44
N ARG A 250 -11.99 -16.02 50.90
CA ARG A 250 -12.08 -15.45 52.24
C ARG A 250 -10.83 -14.66 52.63
N VAL A 251 -10.32 -13.79 51.72
CA VAL A 251 -9.20 -12.90 52.05
C VAL A 251 -9.56 -11.95 53.16
N GLY A 252 -8.55 -11.38 53.85
CA GLY A 252 -8.78 -10.45 54.94
C GLY A 252 -9.56 -9.18 54.54
N PRO A 253 -10.27 -8.57 55.54
CA PRO A 253 -11.18 -7.45 55.28
C PRO A 253 -10.50 -6.24 54.64
N HIS A 254 -9.21 -6.01 54.92
CA HIS A 254 -8.45 -4.91 54.26
C HIS A 254 -8.39 -5.05 52.74
N ARG A 255 -8.15 -6.28 52.23
CA ARG A 255 -8.09 -6.51 50.80
C ARG A 255 -9.45 -6.38 50.12
N ILE A 256 -10.52 -6.78 50.81
CA ILE A 256 -11.89 -6.55 50.35
C ILE A 256 -12.18 -5.05 50.26
N ALA A 257 -11.86 -4.26 51.29
CA ALA A 257 -12.05 -2.82 51.32
C ALA A 257 -11.24 -2.09 50.22
N GLU A 258 -10.01 -2.53 49.93
CA GLU A 258 -9.20 -2.01 48.82
C GLU A 258 -9.87 -2.27 47.46
N LEU A 259 -10.36 -3.47 47.20
CA LEU A 259 -11.07 -3.82 45.97
C LEU A 259 -12.40 -3.08 45.83
N GLU A 260 -13.14 -2.89 46.94
CA GLU A 260 -14.37 -2.08 46.97
C GLU A 260 -14.07 -0.62 46.64
N ALA A 261 -13.02 -0.05 47.22
CA ALA A 261 -12.61 1.32 46.94
C ALA A 261 -12.15 1.49 45.45
N GLN A 262 -11.40 0.50 44.93
CA GLN A 262 -11.00 0.50 43.52
C GLN A 262 -12.21 0.43 42.60
N ASN A 263 -13.16 -0.48 42.82
CA ASN A 263 -14.34 -0.65 41.99
C ASN A 263 -15.27 0.59 42.05
N THR A 264 -15.42 1.17 43.23
CA THR A 264 -16.20 2.43 43.43
C THR A 264 -15.51 3.58 42.69
N GLY A 265 -14.20 3.73 42.83
CA GLY A 265 -13.41 4.75 42.11
C GLY A 265 -13.50 4.60 40.59
N ALA A 266 -13.43 3.36 40.11
CA ALA A 266 -13.56 3.09 38.68
C ALA A 266 -14.95 3.42 38.13
N ALA A 267 -16.02 3.12 38.89
CA ALA A 267 -17.39 3.48 38.51
C ALA A 267 -17.58 5.00 38.42
N LEU A 268 -17.07 5.75 39.40
CA LEU A 268 -17.12 7.21 39.40
C LEU A 268 -16.32 7.83 38.25
N ALA A 269 -15.13 7.31 37.95
CA ALA A 269 -14.31 7.78 36.82
C ALA A 269 -14.99 7.53 35.47
N GLN A 270 -15.64 6.37 35.31
CA GLN A 270 -16.41 6.05 34.12
C GLN A 270 -17.67 6.92 33.97
N GLU A 271 -18.34 7.23 35.08
CA GLU A 271 -19.51 8.12 35.07
C GLU A 271 -19.10 9.55 34.70
N ASP A 272 -18.03 10.09 35.31
CA ASP A 272 -17.48 11.41 34.98
C ASP A 272 -17.08 11.49 33.48
N ALA A 273 -16.46 10.45 32.95
CA ALA A 273 -16.11 10.36 31.53
C ALA A 273 -17.35 10.37 30.63
N ARG A 274 -18.41 9.63 31.00
CA ARG A 274 -19.68 9.63 30.25
C ARG A 274 -20.37 11.00 30.33
N ALA A 275 -20.41 11.62 31.50
CA ALA A 275 -20.95 12.96 31.66
C ALA A 275 -20.17 14.01 30.85
N THR A 276 -18.84 13.91 30.86
CA THR A 276 -17.96 14.76 30.04
C THR A 276 -18.24 14.56 28.56
N LEU A 277 -18.41 13.30 28.10
CA LEU A 277 -18.75 12.99 26.70
C LEU A 277 -20.09 13.60 26.28
N VAL A 278 -21.12 13.44 27.10
CA VAL A 278 -22.47 14.02 26.84
C VAL A 278 -22.38 15.54 26.73
N ARG A 279 -21.69 16.21 27.65
CA ARG A 279 -21.49 17.66 27.60
C ARG A 279 -20.70 18.10 26.36
N LEU A 280 -19.62 17.39 26.02
CA LEU A 280 -18.86 17.65 24.80
C LEU A 280 -19.75 17.52 23.57
N GLN A 281 -20.53 16.44 23.50
CA GLN A 281 -21.43 16.14 22.37
C GLN A 281 -22.60 17.13 22.28
N SER A 282 -23.05 17.71 23.40
CA SER A 282 -24.06 18.76 23.41
C SER A 282 -23.51 20.15 23.07
N GLY A 283 -22.19 20.29 22.84
CA GLY A 283 -21.59 21.55 22.41
C GLY A 283 -21.20 22.50 23.55
N ASP A 284 -20.87 21.97 24.74
CA ASP A 284 -20.31 22.80 25.82
C ASP A 284 -19.08 23.55 25.32
N ALA A 285 -19.16 24.87 25.22
CA ALA A 285 -18.19 25.73 24.58
C ALA A 285 -16.77 25.62 25.17
N GLN A 286 -16.67 25.37 26.50
CA GLN A 286 -15.38 25.20 27.16
C GLN A 286 -14.79 23.84 26.85
N LEU A 287 -15.58 22.77 26.90
CA LEU A 287 -15.12 21.42 26.57
C LEU A 287 -14.71 21.29 25.08
N VAL A 288 -15.45 21.93 24.18
CA VAL A 288 -15.11 21.98 22.76
C VAL A 288 -13.75 22.65 22.52
N LYS A 289 -13.48 23.79 23.19
CA LYS A 289 -12.17 24.46 23.10
C LYS A 289 -11.04 23.58 23.64
N GLU A 290 -11.24 22.90 24.74
CA GLU A 290 -10.27 22.00 25.35
C GLU A 290 -10.03 20.78 24.47
N TRP A 291 -11.08 20.20 23.90
CA TRP A 291 -11.01 19.12 22.92
C TRP A 291 -10.23 19.52 21.68
N GLN A 292 -10.46 20.73 21.12
CA GLN A 292 -9.70 21.24 19.98
C GLN A 292 -8.20 21.33 20.27
N LYS A 293 -7.79 21.69 21.50
CA LYS A 293 -6.37 21.69 21.89
C LYS A 293 -5.76 20.29 21.90
N ILE A 294 -6.50 19.29 22.37
CA ILE A 294 -6.09 17.89 22.35
C ILE A 294 -5.90 17.40 20.89
N ILE A 295 -6.88 17.71 20.02
CA ILE A 295 -6.79 17.39 18.59
C ILE A 295 -5.53 18.02 17.99
N HIS A 296 -5.36 19.34 18.18
CA HIS A 296 -4.23 20.07 17.62
C HIS A 296 -2.89 19.49 18.08
N CYS A 297 -2.71 19.24 19.38
CA CYS A 297 -1.49 18.64 19.93
C CYS A 297 -1.21 17.24 19.33
N THR A 298 -2.23 16.40 19.21
CA THR A 298 -2.08 15.05 18.63
C THR A 298 -1.73 15.13 17.13
N MET A 299 -2.46 15.95 16.37
CA MET A 299 -2.29 16.01 14.92
C MET A 299 -0.97 16.63 14.51
N GLN A 300 -0.40 17.53 15.30
CA GLN A 300 0.93 18.07 15.06
C GLN A 300 1.97 16.94 14.99
N GLU A 301 2.02 16.02 15.96
CA GLU A 301 2.95 14.88 15.93
C GLU A 301 2.64 13.91 14.78
N VAL A 302 1.34 13.69 14.49
CA VAL A 302 0.93 12.83 13.36
C VAL A 302 1.49 13.37 12.04
N PHE A 303 1.36 14.68 11.81
CA PHE A 303 1.89 15.31 10.59
C PHE A 303 3.42 15.33 10.55
N GLU A 304 4.08 15.58 11.67
CA GLU A 304 5.54 15.49 11.77
C GLU A 304 6.02 14.06 11.44
N THR A 305 5.39 13.03 12.01
CA THR A 305 5.71 11.63 11.73
C THR A 305 5.43 11.26 10.27
N ALA A 306 4.30 11.73 9.71
CA ALA A 306 3.97 11.53 8.31
C ALA A 306 5.00 12.21 7.39
N ALA A 307 5.46 13.42 7.72
CA ALA A 307 6.48 14.14 6.97
C ALA A 307 7.83 13.40 6.99
N VAL A 308 8.24 12.85 8.14
CA VAL A 308 9.44 11.99 8.23
C VAL A 308 9.34 10.77 7.32
N LEU A 309 8.17 10.16 7.24
CA LEU A 309 7.87 9.05 6.31
C LEU A 309 7.72 9.50 4.84
N GLY A 310 7.75 10.81 4.56
CA GLY A 310 7.50 11.35 3.24
C GLY A 310 6.04 11.18 2.77
N VAL A 311 5.11 11.01 3.70
CA VAL A 311 3.68 10.85 3.42
C VAL A 311 3.00 12.21 3.35
N GLN A 312 2.20 12.43 2.31
CA GLN A 312 1.47 13.69 2.10
C GLN A 312 0.17 13.67 2.89
N LEU A 313 0.23 14.10 4.15
CA LEU A 313 -0.91 14.18 5.05
C LEU A 313 -0.96 15.57 5.71
N THR A 314 -2.12 16.23 5.63
CA THR A 314 -2.38 17.55 6.19
C THR A 314 -3.74 17.60 6.87
N ASP A 315 -4.09 18.73 7.52
CA ASP A 315 -5.41 18.93 8.12
C ASP A 315 -6.56 18.75 7.12
N GLU A 316 -6.38 19.13 5.87
CA GLU A 316 -7.41 19.01 4.82
C GLU A 316 -7.81 17.56 4.54
N HIS A 317 -6.92 16.61 4.85
CA HIS A 317 -7.17 15.18 4.71
C HIS A 317 -7.83 14.56 5.95
N SER A 318 -7.89 15.29 7.07
CA SER A 318 -8.36 14.76 8.34
C SER A 318 -9.86 14.94 8.50
N ARG A 319 -10.59 13.83 8.59
CA ARG A 319 -12.04 13.79 8.87
C ARG A 319 -12.32 12.75 9.93
N GLY A 320 -12.43 13.26 11.17
CA GLY A 320 -12.69 12.41 12.31
C GLY A 320 -14.17 12.04 12.46
N GLU A 321 -14.46 11.20 13.44
CA GLU A 321 -15.83 10.85 13.84
C GLU A 321 -16.67 12.10 14.10
N SER A 322 -16.06 13.18 14.65
CA SER A 322 -16.70 14.47 14.90
C SER A 322 -17.24 15.15 13.63
N PHE A 323 -16.58 14.97 12.48
CA PHE A 323 -17.05 15.48 11.19
C PHE A 323 -18.37 14.84 10.76
N PHE A 324 -18.57 13.56 11.11
CA PHE A 324 -19.77 12.81 10.72
C PHE A 324 -20.93 12.94 11.70
N ARG A 325 -20.76 13.58 12.86
CA ARG A 325 -21.77 13.63 13.94
C ARG A 325 -23.18 14.02 13.47
N GLU A 326 -23.28 15.06 12.62
CA GLU A 326 -24.56 15.55 12.12
C GLU A 326 -25.19 14.63 11.06
N ARG A 327 -24.39 13.71 10.52
CA ARG A 327 -24.82 12.70 9.54
C ARG A 327 -25.30 11.40 10.18
N LEU A 328 -25.00 11.15 11.45
CA LEU A 328 -25.30 9.87 12.11
C LEU A 328 -26.81 9.65 12.28
N GLY A 329 -27.55 10.66 12.78
CA GLY A 329 -29.01 10.60 12.88
C GLY A 329 -29.67 10.33 11.53
N PRO A 330 -29.43 11.17 10.50
CA PRO A 330 -29.92 10.93 9.14
C PRO A 330 -29.54 9.57 8.56
N THR A 331 -28.36 9.02 8.91
CA THR A 331 -27.94 7.67 8.48
C THR A 331 -28.88 6.61 9.05
N VAL A 332 -29.11 6.61 10.38
CA VAL A 332 -30.02 5.65 11.02
C VAL A 332 -31.45 5.79 10.51
N GLU A 333 -31.95 7.03 10.35
CA GLU A 333 -33.28 7.29 9.80
C GLU A 333 -33.46 6.76 8.37
N ALA A 334 -32.43 6.88 7.53
CA ALA A 334 -32.47 6.35 6.17
C ALA A 334 -32.59 4.83 6.18
N PHE A 335 -31.82 4.14 7.04
CA PHE A 335 -31.95 2.69 7.20
C PHE A 335 -33.32 2.28 7.73
N ALA A 336 -33.88 3.00 8.71
CA ALA A 336 -35.21 2.74 9.23
C ALA A 336 -36.31 2.95 8.15
N LYS A 337 -36.24 4.05 7.39
CA LYS A 337 -37.19 4.37 6.31
C LYS A 337 -37.13 3.37 5.16
N SER A 338 -35.96 2.83 4.86
CA SER A 338 -35.80 1.80 3.81
C SER A 338 -36.27 0.41 4.23
N GLY A 339 -36.58 0.20 5.51
CA GLY A 339 -36.93 -1.11 6.08
C GLY A 339 -35.72 -2.02 6.32
N LEU A 340 -34.49 -1.57 6.04
CA LEU A 340 -33.25 -2.30 6.32
C LEU A 340 -32.80 -2.16 7.78
N GLY A 341 -33.13 -1.04 8.43
CA GLY A 341 -32.91 -0.80 9.86
C GLY A 341 -34.12 -1.28 10.66
N VAL A 342 -33.92 -2.35 11.42
CA VAL A 342 -34.98 -3.00 12.21
C VAL A 342 -34.75 -2.77 13.68
N GLU A 343 -35.82 -2.46 14.42
CA GLU A 343 -35.74 -2.35 15.88
C GLU A 343 -35.63 -3.76 16.50
N ASP A 344 -34.64 -3.92 17.36
CA ASP A 344 -34.33 -5.15 18.08
C ASP A 344 -34.03 -4.78 19.53
N ASP A 345 -34.96 -5.06 20.43
CA ASP A 345 -34.85 -4.79 21.87
C ASP A 345 -34.45 -3.33 22.20
N GLY A 346 -35.08 -2.35 21.51
CA GLY A 346 -34.84 -0.92 21.65
C GLY A 346 -33.59 -0.38 20.93
N ALA A 347 -32.81 -1.24 20.32
CA ALA A 347 -31.69 -0.87 19.46
C ALA A 347 -32.12 -0.91 17.97
N ILE A 348 -31.35 -0.27 17.08
CA ILE A 348 -31.56 -0.41 15.64
C ILE A 348 -30.40 -1.21 15.03
N VAL A 349 -30.76 -2.26 14.30
CA VAL A 349 -29.82 -3.20 13.67
C VAL A 349 -30.08 -3.35 12.18
N VAL A 350 -29.03 -3.67 11.43
CA VAL A 350 -29.10 -4.12 10.03
C VAL A 350 -28.88 -5.62 10.00
N ARG A 351 -29.84 -6.36 9.37
CA ARG A 351 -29.75 -7.81 9.22
C ARG A 351 -29.32 -8.16 7.80
N TYR A 352 -28.57 -9.24 7.65
CA TYR A 352 -28.03 -9.72 6.38
C TYR A 352 -28.66 -11.08 6.02
N PRO A 353 -28.90 -11.37 4.73
CA PRO A 353 -29.47 -12.64 4.30
C PRO A 353 -28.58 -13.86 4.53
N ASP A 354 -27.25 -13.64 4.57
CA ASP A 354 -26.22 -14.68 4.57
C ASP A 354 -25.58 -14.96 5.94
N ARG A 355 -26.02 -14.22 7.00
CA ARG A 355 -25.43 -14.36 8.34
C ARG A 355 -26.42 -14.00 9.45
N GLU A 356 -26.32 -14.69 10.59
CA GLU A 356 -27.21 -14.50 11.74
C GLU A 356 -26.91 -13.22 12.53
N ARG A 357 -25.60 -12.85 12.63
CA ARG A 357 -25.18 -11.69 13.39
C ARG A 357 -25.56 -10.39 12.70
N PRO A 358 -26.46 -9.57 13.31
CA PRO A 358 -26.77 -8.26 12.78
C PRO A 358 -25.68 -7.24 13.08
N MET A 359 -25.63 -6.17 12.30
CA MET A 359 -24.82 -4.99 12.59
C MET A 359 -25.65 -3.97 13.38
N LEU A 360 -25.17 -3.61 14.57
CA LEU A 360 -25.81 -2.60 15.41
C LEU A 360 -25.44 -1.20 14.92
N ILE A 361 -26.44 -0.37 14.61
CA ILE A 361 -26.27 1.01 14.13
C ILE A 361 -26.78 2.09 15.11
N ARG A 362 -27.63 1.74 16.08
CA ARG A 362 -28.03 2.61 17.20
C ARG A 362 -28.29 1.79 18.45
N LYS A 363 -27.69 2.18 19.58
CA LYS A 363 -27.92 1.55 20.88
C LYS A 363 -29.30 1.86 21.44
N ARG A 364 -29.75 1.11 22.46
CA ARG A 364 -30.98 1.36 23.21
C ARG A 364 -31.02 2.76 23.87
N ASP A 365 -29.88 3.24 24.34
CA ASP A 365 -29.74 4.56 24.94
C ASP A 365 -29.71 5.72 23.94
N GLY A 366 -29.89 5.40 22.64
CA GLY A 366 -29.86 6.36 21.53
C GLY A 366 -28.46 6.64 21.00
N GLY A 367 -27.42 6.12 21.62
CA GLY A 367 -26.02 6.32 21.23
C GLY A 367 -25.66 5.66 19.88
N PHE A 368 -24.82 6.33 19.11
CA PHE A 368 -24.29 5.80 17.85
C PHE A 368 -23.03 4.97 18.10
N LEU A 369 -22.66 4.17 17.09
CA LEU A 369 -21.49 3.30 17.09
C LEU A 369 -20.56 3.65 15.93
N TYR A 370 -19.34 3.11 15.98
CA TYR A 370 -18.37 3.23 14.87
C TYR A 370 -18.96 2.71 13.54
N ALA A 371 -19.80 1.67 13.57
CA ALA A 371 -20.50 1.21 12.37
C ALA A 371 -21.38 2.29 11.72
N THR A 372 -22.06 3.12 12.52
CA THR A 372 -22.88 4.22 12.01
C THR A 372 -22.03 5.30 11.37
N THR A 373 -20.87 5.58 11.96
CA THR A 373 -19.90 6.53 11.43
C THR A 373 -19.33 6.03 10.10
N ASP A 374 -18.97 4.75 10.03
CA ASP A 374 -18.44 4.17 8.80
C ASP A 374 -19.48 4.12 7.65
N LEU A 375 -20.76 3.87 7.96
CA LEU A 375 -21.85 3.99 6.98
C LEU A 375 -21.97 5.42 6.45
N ALA A 376 -21.92 6.42 7.33
CA ALA A 376 -21.98 7.82 6.95
C ALA A 376 -20.74 8.24 6.15
N ALA A 377 -19.55 7.74 6.51
CA ALA A 377 -18.30 7.98 5.80
C ALA A 377 -18.30 7.34 4.40
N CYS A 378 -18.75 6.09 4.26
CA CYS A 378 -18.92 5.46 2.95
C CYS A 378 -19.84 6.27 2.05
N LYS A 379 -21.01 6.67 2.55
CA LYS A 379 -21.95 7.53 1.80
C LYS A 379 -21.30 8.82 1.34
N PHE A 380 -20.61 9.52 2.25
CA PHE A 380 -19.92 10.78 1.97
C PHE A 380 -18.85 10.60 0.87
N ARG A 381 -18.02 9.56 0.98
CA ARG A 381 -16.95 9.28 0.02
C ARG A 381 -17.47 8.96 -1.38
N VAL A 382 -18.57 8.20 -1.47
CA VAL A 382 -19.18 7.87 -2.76
C VAL A 382 -19.98 9.03 -3.32
N GLN A 383 -20.88 9.63 -2.53
CA GLN A 383 -21.87 10.57 -3.06
C GLN A 383 -21.41 12.03 -3.04
N ASP A 384 -20.71 12.47 -1.97
CA ASP A 384 -20.24 13.86 -1.87
C ASP A 384 -18.87 14.04 -2.55
N LEU A 385 -17.90 13.13 -2.33
CA LEU A 385 -16.59 13.15 -3.00
C LEU A 385 -16.65 12.57 -4.42
N LYS A 386 -17.73 11.90 -4.79
CA LYS A 386 -17.97 11.28 -6.10
C LYS A 386 -16.87 10.29 -6.48
N SER A 387 -16.50 9.42 -5.54
CA SER A 387 -15.44 8.46 -5.75
C SER A 387 -15.95 7.20 -6.42
N ASP A 388 -15.34 6.84 -7.54
CA ASP A 388 -15.59 5.58 -8.26
C ASP A 388 -15.03 4.37 -7.49
N ARG A 389 -14.02 4.61 -6.67
CA ARG A 389 -13.40 3.59 -5.82
C ARG A 389 -13.08 4.17 -4.46
N VAL A 390 -13.45 3.44 -3.39
CA VAL A 390 -13.13 3.78 -2.01
C VAL A 390 -12.29 2.66 -1.41
N VAL A 391 -11.06 2.97 -1.04
CA VAL A 391 -10.07 2.02 -0.52
C VAL A 391 -9.84 2.29 0.96
N TYR A 392 -10.11 1.28 1.78
CA TYR A 392 -9.87 1.31 3.23
C TYR A 392 -8.62 0.50 3.56
N VAL A 393 -7.54 1.17 3.94
CA VAL A 393 -6.28 0.52 4.33
C VAL A 393 -6.27 0.33 5.84
N VAL A 394 -6.81 -0.78 6.30
CA VAL A 394 -7.10 -1.03 7.71
C VAL A 394 -6.69 -2.46 8.11
N ASP A 395 -6.35 -2.64 9.39
CA ASP A 395 -5.94 -3.92 9.98
C ASP A 395 -6.90 -5.08 9.63
N ALA A 396 -6.33 -6.25 9.34
CA ALA A 396 -7.06 -7.45 8.94
C ALA A 396 -8.10 -7.93 9.98
N ARG A 397 -7.93 -7.56 11.24
CA ARG A 397 -8.90 -7.85 12.32
C ARG A 397 -10.25 -7.16 12.12
N GLN A 398 -10.32 -6.11 11.31
CA GLN A 398 -11.57 -5.40 10.99
C GLN A 398 -12.27 -5.91 9.71
N ARG A 399 -11.79 -7.02 9.13
CA ARG A 399 -12.35 -7.57 7.88
C ARG A 399 -13.86 -7.80 7.93
N ASP A 400 -14.35 -8.44 8.99
CA ASP A 400 -15.77 -8.75 9.13
C ASP A 400 -16.61 -7.47 9.31
N HIS A 401 -16.07 -6.48 10.03
CA HIS A 401 -16.72 -5.18 10.17
C HIS A 401 -16.88 -4.47 8.82
N PHE A 402 -15.81 -4.37 8.02
CA PHE A 402 -15.91 -3.73 6.69
C PHE A 402 -16.78 -4.53 5.73
N LYS A 403 -16.79 -5.87 5.84
CA LYS A 403 -17.76 -6.69 5.09
C LYS A 403 -19.19 -6.29 5.44
N ASP A 404 -19.52 -6.15 6.74
CA ASP A 404 -20.86 -5.76 7.19
C ASP A 404 -21.22 -4.35 6.69
N VAL A 405 -20.31 -3.37 6.83
CA VAL A 405 -20.52 -2.00 6.36
C VAL A 405 -20.75 -1.93 4.85
N PHE A 406 -19.91 -2.57 4.05
CA PHE A 406 -20.02 -2.53 2.59
C PHE A 406 -21.29 -3.21 2.08
N ASP A 407 -21.69 -4.32 2.69
CA ASP A 407 -22.93 -5.00 2.35
C ASP A 407 -24.15 -4.13 2.68
N ALA A 408 -24.16 -3.48 3.85
CA ALA A 408 -25.22 -2.53 4.22
C ALA A 408 -25.31 -1.33 3.26
N VAL A 409 -24.15 -0.78 2.87
CA VAL A 409 -24.05 0.33 1.89
C VAL A 409 -24.61 -0.09 0.53
N ARG A 410 -24.32 -1.33 0.06
CA ARG A 410 -24.88 -1.87 -1.19
C ARG A 410 -26.39 -2.11 -1.07
N MET A 411 -26.85 -2.67 0.04
CA MET A 411 -28.27 -2.95 0.27
C MET A 411 -29.13 -1.69 0.22
N ILE A 412 -28.65 -0.56 0.77
CA ILE A 412 -29.35 0.73 0.72
C ILE A 412 -29.09 1.52 -0.57
N GLY A 413 -28.17 1.06 -1.44
CA GLY A 413 -27.84 1.70 -2.70
C GLY A 413 -26.95 2.94 -2.57
N TRP A 414 -26.23 3.10 -1.45
CA TRP A 414 -25.33 4.23 -1.25
C TRP A 414 -23.97 4.09 -1.95
N ASN A 415 -23.69 2.92 -2.52
CA ASN A 415 -22.55 2.71 -3.40
C ASN A 415 -22.79 3.24 -4.83
N LYS A 416 -23.95 3.84 -5.14
CA LYS A 416 -24.26 4.36 -6.48
C LYS A 416 -23.91 5.83 -6.60
N LEU A 417 -23.21 6.15 -7.68
CA LEU A 417 -22.95 7.50 -8.14
C LEU A 417 -24.19 8.12 -8.80
N ALA A 418 -24.15 9.43 -9.07
CA ALA A 418 -25.30 10.14 -9.63
C ALA A 418 -25.71 9.67 -11.04
N ASP A 419 -24.79 9.09 -11.79
CA ASP A 419 -25.03 8.51 -13.12
C ASP A 419 -25.54 7.07 -13.07
N GLY A 420 -25.69 6.51 -11.88
CA GLY A 420 -26.14 5.14 -11.63
C GLY A 420 -25.02 4.08 -11.65
N THR A 421 -23.78 4.46 -11.95
CA THR A 421 -22.63 3.56 -11.84
C THR A 421 -22.37 3.20 -10.39
N GLU A 422 -21.84 2.01 -10.14
CA GLU A 422 -21.54 1.54 -8.79
C GLU A 422 -20.08 1.77 -8.44
N ALA A 423 -19.85 2.48 -7.34
CA ALA A 423 -18.53 2.63 -6.76
C ALA A 423 -18.03 1.31 -6.16
N GLU A 424 -16.76 1.05 -6.35
CA GLU A 424 -16.07 -0.10 -5.76
C GLU A 424 -15.63 0.23 -4.32
N LEU A 425 -16.10 -0.56 -3.34
CA LEU A 425 -15.70 -0.46 -1.94
C LEU A 425 -14.73 -1.59 -1.63
N VAL A 426 -13.49 -1.24 -1.23
CA VAL A 426 -12.41 -2.21 -1.05
C VAL A 426 -11.76 -2.05 0.31
N HIS A 427 -11.64 -3.14 1.05
CA HIS A 427 -10.78 -3.23 2.22
C HIS A 427 -9.43 -3.84 1.81
N VAL A 428 -8.34 -3.13 2.06
CA VAL A 428 -6.96 -3.62 1.95
C VAL A 428 -6.51 -4.04 3.35
N PRO A 429 -6.71 -5.31 3.71
CA PRO A 429 -6.37 -5.80 5.05
C PRO A 429 -4.85 -5.97 5.15
N PHE A 430 -4.25 -5.48 6.22
CA PHE A 430 -2.83 -5.70 6.47
C PHE A 430 -2.58 -6.48 7.77
N GLY A 431 -1.49 -7.25 7.78
CA GLY A 431 -1.04 -8.01 8.95
C GLY A 431 -0.27 -7.16 9.96
N SER A 432 0.20 -7.79 11.02
CA SER A 432 0.92 -7.15 12.14
C SER A 432 2.42 -7.09 11.90
N VAL A 433 3.07 -6.08 12.52
CA VAL A 433 4.53 -5.99 12.61
C VAL A 433 4.97 -6.71 13.90
N LEU A 434 5.81 -7.72 13.75
CA LEU A 434 6.26 -8.57 14.84
C LEU A 434 7.72 -8.28 15.20
N GLY A 435 8.08 -8.51 16.47
CA GLY A 435 9.47 -8.55 16.92
C GLY A 435 10.16 -9.88 16.55
N ALA A 436 11.44 -10.00 16.89
CA ALA A 436 12.24 -11.21 16.65
C ALA A 436 11.66 -12.47 17.34
N ASP A 437 10.92 -12.28 18.42
CA ASP A 437 10.20 -13.34 19.15
C ASP A 437 8.84 -13.72 18.51
N LYS A 438 8.53 -13.17 17.33
CA LYS A 438 7.25 -13.34 16.61
C LYS A 438 6.03 -12.90 17.40
N LYS A 439 6.20 -11.99 18.35
CA LYS A 439 5.11 -11.32 19.08
C LYS A 439 5.00 -9.87 18.61
N PRO A 440 3.86 -9.20 18.87
CA PRO A 440 3.73 -7.78 18.58
C PRO A 440 4.89 -6.99 19.16
N LEU A 441 5.47 -6.09 18.34
CA LEU A 441 6.66 -5.31 18.70
C LEU A 441 6.40 -4.48 19.95
N LYS A 442 7.18 -4.73 21.02
CA LYS A 442 7.08 -4.05 22.31
C LYS A 442 8.44 -3.54 22.77
N THR A 443 8.43 -2.49 23.56
CA THR A 443 9.62 -2.01 24.28
C THR A 443 10.06 -3.03 25.33
N ARG A 444 11.29 -2.89 25.85
CA ARG A 444 11.79 -3.72 26.97
C ARG A 444 10.92 -3.62 28.22
N SER A 445 10.21 -2.50 28.41
CA SER A 445 9.22 -2.31 29.49
C SER A 445 7.86 -2.96 29.23
N GLY A 446 7.67 -3.63 28.07
CA GLY A 446 6.41 -4.29 27.70
C GLY A 446 5.36 -3.36 27.07
N GLU A 447 5.67 -2.08 26.87
CA GLU A 447 4.81 -1.11 26.21
C GLU A 447 4.87 -1.27 24.68
N ASN A 448 3.86 -0.79 23.96
CA ASN A 448 3.89 -0.73 22.51
C ASN A 448 5.01 0.22 22.05
N PHE A 449 5.78 -0.23 21.07
CA PHE A 449 6.84 0.59 20.49
C PHE A 449 6.21 1.76 19.72
N THR A 450 6.60 3.01 20.07
CA THR A 450 6.09 4.17 19.34
C THR A 450 6.67 4.21 17.94
N LEU A 451 5.90 4.69 16.98
CA LEU A 451 6.39 4.81 15.60
C LEU A 451 7.56 5.78 15.52
N LYS A 452 7.49 6.89 16.25
CA LYS A 452 8.60 7.86 16.32
C LYS A 452 9.90 7.21 16.78
N ALA A 453 9.91 6.45 17.88
CA ALA A 453 11.11 5.80 18.39
C ALA A 453 11.70 4.79 17.38
N LEU A 454 10.84 4.08 16.64
CA LEU A 454 11.27 3.17 15.58
C LEU A 454 11.96 3.93 14.44
N LEU A 455 11.38 5.05 14.01
CA LEU A 455 11.95 5.87 12.93
C LEU A 455 13.26 6.53 13.36
N ASP A 456 13.32 7.04 14.60
CA ASP A 456 14.56 7.65 15.16
C ASP A 456 15.70 6.61 15.18
N GLU A 457 15.45 5.37 15.62
CA GLU A 457 16.44 4.29 15.60
C GLU A 457 16.86 3.91 14.18
N ALA A 458 15.92 3.86 13.24
CA ALA A 458 16.22 3.57 11.83
C ALA A 458 17.11 4.67 11.21
N ILE A 459 16.81 5.94 11.49
CA ILE A 459 17.59 7.09 11.03
C ILE A 459 19.00 7.06 11.65
N GLU A 460 19.11 6.76 12.94
CA GLU A 460 20.42 6.64 13.61
C GLU A 460 21.29 5.56 12.97
N ARG A 461 20.71 4.36 12.72
CA ARG A 461 21.43 3.26 12.07
C ARG A 461 21.82 3.59 10.63
N GLY A 462 20.89 4.15 9.84
CA GLY A 462 21.19 4.60 8.49
C GLY A 462 22.31 5.63 8.45
N THR A 463 22.29 6.61 9.38
CA THR A 463 23.35 7.63 9.50
C THR A 463 24.70 7.02 9.86
N ARG A 464 24.72 6.05 10.77
CA ARG A 464 25.94 5.33 11.15
C ARG A 464 26.54 4.57 9.97
N GLU A 465 25.73 3.85 9.21
CA GLU A 465 26.16 3.11 8.03
C GLU A 465 26.73 4.04 6.92
N VAL A 466 26.04 5.15 6.64
CA VAL A 466 26.51 6.14 5.64
C VAL A 466 27.83 6.77 6.08
N ARG A 467 27.98 7.15 7.35
CA ARG A 467 29.24 7.70 7.89
C ARG A 467 30.38 6.69 7.82
N ALA A 468 30.13 5.43 8.17
CA ALA A 468 31.15 4.38 8.09
C ALA A 468 31.68 4.22 6.66
N ARG A 469 30.80 4.27 5.66
CA ARG A 469 31.18 4.19 4.23
C ARG A 469 31.91 5.44 3.75
N SER A 470 31.54 6.63 4.22
CA SER A 470 32.17 7.90 3.83
C SER A 470 33.64 8.04 4.27
N THR A 471 34.14 7.15 5.14
CA THR A 471 35.56 7.10 5.52
C THR A 471 36.47 6.57 4.43
N ASP A 472 35.94 5.83 3.44
CA ASP A 472 36.71 5.44 2.25
C ASP A 472 36.91 6.67 1.35
N PRO A 473 38.16 7.06 1.06
CA PRO A 473 38.46 8.21 0.20
C PRO A 473 37.89 8.11 -1.21
N ASN A 474 37.57 6.89 -1.67
CA ASN A 474 36.97 6.63 -2.98
C ASN A 474 35.43 6.59 -2.95
N ALA A 475 34.82 6.68 -1.77
CA ALA A 475 33.37 6.67 -1.66
C ALA A 475 32.77 7.94 -2.31
N PRO A 476 31.62 7.84 -2.96
CA PRO A 476 30.92 9.01 -3.53
C PRO A 476 30.55 10.06 -2.47
N THR A 477 30.51 9.66 -1.20
CA THR A 477 30.20 10.50 -0.04
C THR A 477 31.45 11.03 0.68
N ALA A 478 32.65 10.68 0.22
CA ALA A 478 33.89 11.17 0.80
C ALA A 478 33.98 12.71 0.73
N GLY A 479 34.31 13.35 1.85
CA GLY A 479 34.43 14.81 1.94
C GLY A 479 33.09 15.57 1.99
N MET A 480 31.95 14.89 2.09
CA MET A 480 30.66 15.54 2.34
C MET A 480 30.59 16.14 3.76
N SER A 481 29.75 17.16 3.93
CA SER A 481 29.47 17.73 5.24
C SER A 481 28.73 16.75 6.15
N ASP A 482 28.87 16.91 7.47
CA ASP A 482 28.08 16.09 8.44
C ASP A 482 26.57 16.24 8.26
N ALA A 483 26.11 17.41 7.83
CA ALA A 483 24.69 17.66 7.56
C ALA A 483 24.20 16.86 6.34
N ASP A 484 25.00 16.81 5.25
CA ASP A 484 24.68 16.02 4.07
C ASP A 484 24.68 14.52 4.38
N LEU A 485 25.69 14.04 5.13
CA LEU A 485 25.75 12.64 5.56
C LEU A 485 24.56 12.26 6.45
N ALA A 486 24.12 13.17 7.34
CA ALA A 486 22.95 12.96 8.17
C ALA A 486 21.66 12.91 7.33
N ALA A 487 21.53 13.79 6.32
CA ALA A 487 20.37 13.80 5.42
C ALA A 487 20.28 12.49 4.59
N ILE A 488 21.41 12.03 4.05
CA ILE A 488 21.48 10.74 3.35
C ILE A 488 21.17 9.60 4.32
N GLY A 489 21.73 9.63 5.53
CA GLY A 489 21.50 8.61 6.56
C GLY A 489 20.04 8.52 6.97
N SER A 490 19.36 9.67 7.10
CA SER A 490 17.90 9.70 7.33
C SER A 490 17.13 9.07 6.17
N ALA A 491 17.46 9.43 4.93
CA ALA A 491 16.83 8.84 3.74
C ALA A 491 17.05 7.31 3.69
N VAL A 492 18.22 6.81 4.08
CA VAL A 492 18.55 5.38 4.15
C VAL A 492 17.72 4.67 5.22
N GLY A 493 17.66 5.23 6.44
CA GLY A 493 16.88 4.65 7.53
C GLY A 493 15.41 4.55 7.21
N ILE A 494 14.83 5.61 6.66
CA ILE A 494 13.40 5.63 6.25
C ILE A 494 13.14 4.66 5.09
N ALA A 495 14.03 4.61 4.09
CA ALA A 495 13.91 3.66 2.99
C ALA A 495 13.95 2.21 3.48
N ALA A 496 14.81 1.89 4.45
CA ALA A 496 14.90 0.57 5.03
C ALA A 496 13.58 0.10 5.64
N VAL A 497 12.94 0.96 6.44
CA VAL A 497 11.64 0.67 7.09
C VAL A 497 10.52 0.56 6.05
N LYS A 498 10.39 1.55 5.15
CA LYS A 498 9.31 1.56 4.15
C LYS A 498 9.39 0.40 3.18
N TYR A 499 10.58 0.11 2.66
CA TYR A 499 10.76 -0.96 1.68
C TYR A 499 10.52 -2.35 2.28
N ALA A 500 10.97 -2.59 3.51
CA ALA A 500 10.75 -3.87 4.17
C ALA A 500 9.26 -4.17 4.40
N ASP A 501 8.48 -3.14 4.71
CA ASP A 501 7.04 -3.27 4.87
C ASP A 501 6.32 -3.42 3.51
N LEU A 502 6.54 -2.48 2.59
CA LEU A 502 5.89 -2.43 1.28
C LEU A 502 6.28 -3.60 0.36
N GLY A 503 7.48 -4.17 0.53
CA GLY A 503 7.96 -5.34 -0.20
C GLY A 503 7.42 -6.67 0.34
N SER A 504 6.81 -6.65 1.53
CA SER A 504 6.17 -7.82 2.12
C SER A 504 4.75 -7.99 1.60
N ASP A 505 4.23 -9.24 1.60
CA ASP A 505 2.81 -9.50 1.35
C ASP A 505 1.97 -8.68 2.35
N VAL A 506 1.12 -7.80 1.83
CA VAL A 506 0.32 -6.87 2.64
C VAL A 506 -0.51 -7.60 3.69
N THR A 507 -1.05 -8.78 3.36
CA THR A 507 -1.96 -9.53 4.22
C THR A 507 -1.27 -10.32 5.32
N ARG A 508 0.07 -10.47 5.23
CA ARG A 508 0.85 -11.27 6.18
C ARG A 508 1.50 -10.42 7.25
N ASP A 509 1.70 -11.05 8.41
CA ASP A 509 2.58 -10.53 9.44
C ASP A 509 4.04 -10.62 8.96
N TYR A 510 4.88 -9.64 9.32
CA TYR A 510 6.31 -9.73 9.07
C TYR A 510 7.14 -9.41 10.32
N VAL A 511 8.36 -9.97 10.37
CA VAL A 511 9.28 -9.73 11.47
C VAL A 511 10.13 -8.50 11.15
N PHE A 512 10.09 -7.52 12.05
CA PHE A 512 10.90 -6.32 11.97
C PHE A 512 12.33 -6.62 12.44
N ASP A 513 13.28 -6.50 11.52
CA ASP A 513 14.72 -6.71 11.76
C ASP A 513 15.50 -5.55 11.13
N LEU A 514 15.78 -4.54 11.92
CA LEU A 514 16.39 -3.31 11.44
C LEU A 514 17.82 -3.52 10.92
N ASP A 515 18.60 -4.43 11.50
CA ASP A 515 19.97 -4.71 11.05
C ASP A 515 19.97 -5.27 9.62
N ARG A 516 19.01 -6.12 9.30
CA ARG A 516 18.82 -6.63 7.95
C ARG A 516 18.28 -5.57 7.00
N MET A 517 17.34 -4.74 7.47
CA MET A 517 16.63 -3.74 6.63
C MET A 517 17.55 -2.61 6.15
N VAL A 518 18.52 -2.17 6.96
CA VAL A 518 19.47 -1.10 6.59
C VAL A 518 20.64 -1.59 5.72
N SER A 519 20.69 -2.88 5.40
CA SER A 519 21.73 -3.46 4.55
C SER A 519 21.71 -2.86 3.14
N PHE A 520 22.87 -2.59 2.58
CA PHE A 520 23.07 -2.17 1.18
C PHE A 520 23.18 -3.35 0.21
N GLU A 521 22.91 -4.55 0.68
CA GLU A 521 22.92 -5.78 -0.10
C GLU A 521 21.59 -6.51 0.06
N GLY A 522 21.22 -7.28 -0.96
CA GLY A 522 19.99 -8.05 -0.99
C GLY A 522 18.76 -7.22 -1.38
N ASP A 523 17.59 -7.67 -0.96
CA ASP A 523 16.30 -7.04 -1.30
C ASP A 523 15.91 -6.01 -0.22
N THR A 524 16.51 -4.82 -0.31
CA THR A 524 16.37 -3.73 0.67
C THR A 524 16.19 -2.37 0.01
N GLY A 525 15.56 -1.42 0.73
CA GLY A 525 15.43 -0.03 0.27
C GLY A 525 16.78 0.65 0.02
N PRO A 526 17.74 0.57 0.95
CA PRO A 526 19.09 1.11 0.75
C PRO A 526 19.82 0.55 -0.47
N TYR A 527 19.62 -0.73 -0.82
CA TYR A 527 20.17 -1.31 -2.06
C TYR A 527 19.62 -0.61 -3.31
N LEU A 528 18.32 -0.33 -3.36
CA LEU A 528 17.72 0.37 -4.50
C LEU A 528 18.18 1.83 -4.59
N GLN A 529 18.30 2.52 -3.45
CA GLN A 529 18.88 3.86 -3.39
C GLN A 529 20.32 3.86 -3.90
N TYR A 530 21.10 2.89 -3.49
CA TYR A 530 22.48 2.71 -3.97
C TYR A 530 22.53 2.44 -5.49
N ALA A 531 21.63 1.61 -6.01
CA ALA A 531 21.52 1.37 -7.44
C ALA A 531 21.22 2.68 -8.21
N HIS A 532 20.29 3.50 -7.71
CA HIS A 532 20.00 4.83 -8.27
C HIS A 532 21.24 5.75 -8.24
N ALA A 533 21.90 5.89 -7.09
CA ALA A 533 23.08 6.73 -6.93
C ALA A 533 24.24 6.28 -7.84
N ARG A 534 24.39 4.98 -8.06
CA ARG A 534 25.37 4.42 -9.02
C ARG A 534 25.05 4.82 -10.45
N MET A 535 23.79 4.77 -10.88
CA MET A 535 23.34 5.25 -12.19
C MET A 535 23.64 6.74 -12.35
N ALA A 536 23.35 7.55 -11.32
CA ALA A 536 23.66 8.98 -11.29
C ALA A 536 25.17 9.25 -11.42
N SER A 537 26.01 8.52 -10.69
CA SER A 537 27.48 8.64 -10.74
C SER A 537 28.04 8.34 -12.14
N ILE A 538 27.50 7.33 -12.85
CA ILE A 538 27.93 7.00 -14.19
C ILE A 538 27.62 8.14 -15.16
N LEU A 539 26.43 8.72 -15.08
CA LEU A 539 26.02 9.85 -15.90
C LEU A 539 26.85 11.11 -15.59
N GLY A 540 27.13 11.38 -14.30
CA GLY A 540 28.02 12.46 -13.88
C GLY A 540 29.42 12.32 -14.47
N LYS A 541 30.03 11.13 -14.36
CA LYS A 541 31.36 10.88 -14.95
C LYS A 541 31.41 11.03 -16.48
N ALA A 542 30.31 10.71 -17.16
CA ALA A 542 30.21 10.93 -18.61
C ALA A 542 30.19 12.44 -18.96
N LEU A 543 29.50 13.26 -18.16
CA LEU A 543 29.48 14.71 -18.30
C LEU A 543 30.86 15.33 -18.02
N ASP A 544 31.51 14.94 -16.92
CA ASP A 544 32.84 15.42 -16.54
C ASP A 544 33.90 15.10 -17.59
N ALA A 545 33.77 13.93 -18.24
CA ALA A 545 34.66 13.52 -19.32
C ALA A 545 34.31 14.16 -20.66
N ALA A 546 33.41 15.14 -20.71
CA ALA A 546 32.93 15.81 -21.93
C ALA A 546 32.47 14.82 -23.03
N MET A 547 31.92 13.68 -22.64
CA MET A 547 31.37 12.68 -23.55
C MET A 547 30.04 13.19 -24.13
N HIS A 548 30.13 14.17 -25.04
CA HIS A 548 28.95 14.75 -25.64
C HIS A 548 28.23 13.74 -26.53
N ALA A 549 26.99 13.42 -26.14
CA ALA A 549 26.06 12.75 -27.02
C ALA A 549 25.15 13.78 -27.69
N PRO A 550 24.62 13.52 -28.89
CA PRO A 550 23.54 14.32 -29.44
C PRO A 550 22.38 14.38 -28.44
N PRO A 551 21.53 15.42 -28.48
CA PRO A 551 20.46 15.62 -27.50
C PRO A 551 19.56 14.39 -27.31
N ARG A 552 19.38 13.60 -28.37
CA ARG A 552 18.59 12.35 -28.35
C ARG A 552 19.26 11.29 -29.21
N PRO A 553 20.30 10.59 -28.70
CA PRO A 553 20.98 9.56 -29.47
C PRO A 553 20.04 8.38 -29.75
N ALA A 554 20.20 7.78 -30.92
CA ALA A 554 19.46 6.56 -31.27
C ALA A 554 19.77 5.45 -30.24
N ILE A 555 18.74 4.72 -29.84
CA ILE A 555 18.90 3.55 -28.98
C ILE A 555 19.24 2.33 -29.85
N SER A 556 20.25 1.60 -29.44
CA SER A 556 20.61 0.28 -29.98
C SER A 556 20.41 -0.78 -28.91
N VAL A 557 19.81 -1.90 -29.28
CA VAL A 557 19.55 -3.04 -28.40
C VAL A 557 20.10 -4.28 -29.08
N ALA A 558 21.43 -4.37 -29.12
CA ALA A 558 22.14 -5.43 -29.82
C ALA A 558 22.56 -6.59 -28.91
N GLU A 559 23.06 -6.26 -27.72
CA GLU A 559 23.54 -7.23 -26.76
C GLU A 559 22.41 -7.84 -25.91
N PRO A 560 22.53 -9.13 -25.52
CA PRO A 560 21.50 -9.77 -24.67
C PRO A 560 21.20 -9.02 -23.38
N ALA A 561 22.19 -8.41 -22.74
CA ALA A 561 22.01 -7.66 -21.51
C ALA A 561 21.29 -6.31 -21.75
N GLU A 562 21.56 -5.64 -22.89
CA GLU A 562 20.82 -4.45 -23.33
C GLU A 562 19.34 -4.80 -23.57
N ARG A 563 19.10 -5.95 -24.20
CA ARG A 563 17.77 -6.48 -24.48
C ARG A 563 16.99 -6.78 -23.22
N GLN A 564 17.61 -7.46 -22.26
CA GLN A 564 16.97 -7.76 -20.97
C GLN A 564 16.60 -6.48 -20.21
N LEU A 565 17.48 -5.47 -20.21
CA LEU A 565 17.21 -4.19 -19.59
C LEU A 565 16.06 -3.46 -20.30
N ALA A 566 16.05 -3.44 -21.64
CA ALA A 566 15.00 -2.84 -22.45
C ALA A 566 13.62 -3.42 -22.11
N LEU A 567 13.50 -4.73 -22.09
CA LEU A 567 12.26 -5.43 -21.74
C LEU A 567 11.82 -5.12 -20.31
N THR A 568 12.77 -5.05 -19.38
CA THR A 568 12.47 -4.69 -17.99
C THR A 568 11.92 -3.27 -17.90
N LEU A 569 12.56 -2.29 -18.55
CA LEU A 569 12.12 -0.89 -18.55
C LEU A 569 10.71 -0.72 -19.13
N LEU A 570 10.43 -1.35 -20.26
CA LEU A 570 9.15 -1.24 -20.95
C LEU A 570 7.96 -1.85 -20.18
N ARG A 571 8.22 -2.68 -19.19
CA ARG A 571 7.17 -3.22 -18.29
C ARG A 571 6.70 -2.25 -17.23
N TYR A 572 7.41 -1.15 -16.98
CA TYR A 572 7.10 -0.21 -15.89
C TYR A 572 5.64 0.28 -15.89
N PRO A 573 5.06 0.76 -17.01
CA PRO A 573 3.67 1.22 -17.02
C PRO A 573 2.66 0.14 -16.64
N GLN A 574 2.94 -1.12 -17.03
CA GLN A 574 2.10 -2.25 -16.65
C GLN A 574 2.16 -2.50 -15.14
N ILE A 575 3.34 -2.48 -14.53
CA ILE A 575 3.51 -2.66 -13.10
C ILE A 575 2.76 -1.58 -12.31
N VAL A 576 2.85 -0.31 -12.72
CA VAL A 576 2.12 0.78 -12.07
C VAL A 576 0.59 0.54 -12.14
N ARG A 577 0.07 0.08 -13.27
CA ARG A 577 -1.35 -0.31 -13.41
C ARG A 577 -1.72 -1.51 -12.55
N GLU A 578 -0.87 -2.53 -12.48
CA GLU A 578 -1.09 -3.71 -11.64
C GLU A 578 -1.15 -3.36 -10.15
N VAL A 579 -0.29 -2.46 -9.68
CA VAL A 579 -0.36 -1.96 -8.29
C VAL A 579 -1.70 -1.24 -8.04
N ALA A 580 -2.13 -0.38 -8.95
CA ALA A 580 -3.42 0.31 -8.82
C ALA A 580 -4.61 -0.65 -8.85
N GLN A 581 -4.56 -1.70 -9.66
CA GLN A 581 -5.60 -2.70 -9.80
C GLN A 581 -5.69 -3.59 -8.57
N HIS A 582 -4.56 -4.14 -8.14
CA HIS A 582 -4.49 -5.13 -7.06
C HIS A 582 -4.29 -4.50 -5.68
N LEU A 583 -4.01 -3.20 -5.60
CA LEU A 583 -3.72 -2.46 -4.36
C LEU A 583 -2.56 -3.08 -3.55
N ASP A 584 -1.55 -3.59 -4.27
CA ASP A 584 -0.44 -4.36 -3.74
C ASP A 584 0.92 -3.71 -4.10
N PRO A 585 1.50 -2.90 -3.19
CA PRO A 585 2.79 -2.24 -3.40
C PRO A 585 3.96 -3.20 -3.61
N SER A 586 3.89 -4.44 -3.12
CA SER A 586 4.99 -5.41 -3.22
C SER A 586 5.37 -5.73 -4.67
N ARG A 587 4.42 -5.60 -5.60
CA ARG A 587 4.66 -5.72 -7.05
C ARG A 587 5.65 -4.69 -7.57
N LEU A 588 5.53 -3.44 -7.11
CA LEU A 588 6.47 -2.37 -7.48
C LEU A 588 7.84 -2.60 -6.83
N CYS A 589 7.89 -3.02 -5.57
CA CYS A 589 9.15 -3.36 -4.89
C CYS A 589 9.89 -4.47 -5.64
N ALA A 590 9.22 -5.57 -5.96
CA ALA A 590 9.80 -6.68 -6.72
C ALA A 590 10.28 -6.24 -8.12
N TYR A 591 9.53 -5.37 -8.80
CA TYR A 591 9.91 -4.82 -10.08
C TYR A 591 11.19 -3.97 -9.97
N LEU A 592 11.28 -3.06 -9.01
CA LEU A 592 12.45 -2.20 -8.82
C LEU A 592 13.71 -3.00 -8.48
N HIS A 593 13.58 -4.05 -7.66
CA HIS A 593 14.67 -4.99 -7.40
C HIS A 593 15.10 -5.72 -8.68
N GLY A 594 14.15 -6.18 -9.49
CA GLY A 594 14.41 -6.78 -10.80
C GLY A 594 15.09 -5.82 -11.77
N LEU A 595 14.70 -4.53 -11.78
CA LEU A 595 15.34 -3.48 -12.57
C LEU A 595 16.79 -3.25 -12.13
N ALA A 596 17.05 -3.16 -10.82
CA ALA A 596 18.41 -3.02 -10.29
C ALA A 596 19.30 -4.20 -10.70
N THR A 597 18.77 -5.42 -10.63
CA THR A 597 19.46 -6.65 -11.05
C THR A 597 19.77 -6.65 -12.56
N SER A 598 18.77 -6.32 -13.38
CA SER A 598 18.91 -6.24 -14.84
C SER A 598 19.92 -5.15 -15.26
N TYR A 599 19.86 -3.98 -14.58
CA TYR A 599 20.82 -2.91 -14.80
C TYR A 599 22.26 -3.31 -14.41
N ASN A 600 22.44 -4.00 -13.31
CA ASN A 600 23.76 -4.49 -12.90
C ASN A 600 24.33 -5.48 -13.94
N GLY A 601 23.51 -6.39 -14.46
CA GLY A 601 23.90 -7.30 -15.55
C GLY A 601 24.32 -6.55 -16.81
N PHE A 602 23.55 -5.56 -17.23
CA PHE A 602 23.87 -4.68 -18.34
C PHE A 602 25.20 -3.95 -18.12
N TYR A 603 25.41 -3.32 -16.97
CA TYR A 603 26.60 -2.54 -16.68
C TYR A 603 27.88 -3.40 -16.64
N GLN A 604 27.78 -4.65 -16.20
CA GLN A 604 28.90 -5.60 -16.15
C GLN A 604 29.28 -6.12 -17.53
N GLN A 605 28.30 -6.40 -18.39
CA GLN A 605 28.50 -7.05 -19.68
C GLN A 605 28.70 -6.05 -20.82
N CYS A 606 28.16 -4.84 -20.70
CA CYS A 606 28.20 -3.81 -21.73
C CYS A 606 29.04 -2.62 -21.24
N PRO A 607 30.29 -2.43 -21.71
CA PRO A 607 31.09 -1.26 -21.37
C PRO A 607 30.33 0.04 -21.73
N VAL A 608 30.08 0.92 -20.75
CA VAL A 608 29.41 2.20 -20.96
C VAL A 608 30.44 3.29 -21.22
N LEU A 609 31.18 3.69 -20.18
CA LEU A 609 32.17 4.79 -20.26
C LEU A 609 33.41 4.41 -21.11
N LYS A 610 33.78 3.13 -21.13
CA LYS A 610 34.94 2.60 -21.88
C LYS A 610 34.56 2.12 -23.30
N CYS A 611 33.32 2.34 -23.75
CA CYS A 611 32.91 1.98 -25.12
C CYS A 611 33.62 2.89 -26.12
N GLU A 612 34.34 2.29 -27.06
CA GLU A 612 35.11 3.03 -28.08
C GLU A 612 34.19 3.65 -29.14
N ASP A 613 33.13 2.94 -29.57
CA ASP A 613 32.15 3.45 -30.49
C ASP A 613 31.29 4.56 -29.84
N PRO A 614 31.38 5.82 -30.33
CA PRO A 614 30.65 6.94 -29.75
C PRO A 614 29.12 6.79 -29.85
N ALA A 615 28.59 6.17 -30.91
CA ALA A 615 27.17 5.99 -31.10
C ALA A 615 26.63 4.94 -30.13
N LEU A 616 27.32 3.82 -29.96
CA LEU A 616 26.96 2.78 -29.02
C LEU A 616 27.10 3.27 -27.58
N ARG A 617 28.16 4.02 -27.26
CA ARG A 617 28.34 4.68 -25.96
C ARG A 617 27.19 5.62 -25.65
N ALA A 618 26.78 6.45 -26.59
CA ALA A 618 25.67 7.38 -26.43
C ALA A 618 24.32 6.62 -26.19
N SER A 619 24.08 5.53 -26.91
CA SER A 619 22.93 4.64 -26.69
C SER A 619 22.94 4.06 -25.27
N ARG A 620 24.07 3.53 -24.79
CA ARG A 620 24.21 2.94 -23.46
C ARG A 620 24.05 3.97 -22.33
N LEU A 621 24.56 5.18 -22.51
CA LEU A 621 24.33 6.29 -21.57
C LEU A 621 22.85 6.66 -21.50
N ARG A 622 22.15 6.63 -22.64
CA ARG A 622 20.70 6.87 -22.66
C ARG A 622 19.94 5.77 -21.91
N LEU A 623 20.31 4.49 -22.06
CA LEU A 623 19.75 3.40 -21.26
C LEU A 623 19.99 3.60 -19.76
N CYS A 624 21.20 4.08 -19.36
CA CYS A 624 21.47 4.46 -17.98
C CYS A 624 20.53 5.58 -17.47
N ALA A 625 20.30 6.61 -18.30
CA ALA A 625 19.44 7.74 -17.94
C ALA A 625 17.97 7.30 -17.78
N ILE A 626 17.46 6.49 -18.70
CA ILE A 626 16.11 5.93 -18.60
C ILE A 626 15.98 5.05 -17.36
N SER A 627 16.96 4.19 -17.08
CA SER A 627 16.96 3.32 -15.90
C SER A 627 16.96 4.12 -14.60
N LYS A 628 17.77 5.19 -14.51
CA LYS A 628 17.78 6.12 -13.39
C LYS A 628 16.41 6.75 -13.19
N HIS A 629 15.79 7.25 -14.27
CA HIS A 629 14.49 7.91 -14.22
C HIS A 629 13.38 6.95 -13.74
N VAL A 630 13.35 5.71 -14.25
CA VAL A 630 12.38 4.69 -13.79
C VAL A 630 12.61 4.33 -12.32
N MET A 631 13.86 4.16 -11.89
CA MET A 631 14.20 3.88 -10.49
C MET A 631 13.75 5.02 -9.58
N GLN A 632 14.01 6.28 -9.96
CA GLN A 632 13.62 7.46 -9.22
C GLN A 632 12.10 7.60 -9.11
N ASP A 633 11.37 7.45 -10.23
CA ASP A 633 9.90 7.52 -10.28
C ASP A 633 9.28 6.40 -9.41
N GLY A 634 9.75 5.17 -9.56
CA GLY A 634 9.27 4.03 -8.78
C GLY A 634 9.53 4.14 -7.28
N LEU A 635 10.72 4.58 -6.87
CA LEU A 635 11.01 4.90 -5.46
C LEU A 635 10.10 6.03 -4.96
N GLY A 636 9.87 7.07 -5.78
CA GLY A 636 8.95 8.16 -5.49
C GLY A 636 7.52 7.70 -5.25
N LEU A 637 7.03 6.70 -6.02
CA LEU A 637 5.72 6.08 -5.80
C LEU A 637 5.63 5.32 -4.47
N LEU A 638 6.73 4.72 -4.00
CA LEU A 638 6.84 4.15 -2.67
C LEU A 638 7.02 5.23 -1.58
N GLY A 639 7.14 6.50 -1.96
CA GLY A 639 7.48 7.59 -1.04
C GLY A 639 8.89 7.45 -0.44
N ILE A 640 9.81 6.85 -1.19
CA ILE A 640 11.20 6.66 -0.82
C ILE A 640 12.05 7.67 -1.60
N THR A 641 12.87 8.44 -0.90
CA THR A 641 13.81 9.38 -1.51
C THR A 641 14.92 8.64 -2.25
N ALA A 642 15.28 9.11 -3.45
CA ALA A 642 16.35 8.57 -4.28
C ALA A 642 17.56 9.53 -4.27
N PRO A 643 18.57 9.35 -3.39
CA PRO A 643 19.76 10.21 -3.34
C PRO A 643 20.59 10.09 -4.63
N GLU A 644 21.16 11.22 -5.07
CA GLU A 644 22.09 11.25 -6.22
C GLU A 644 23.48 10.70 -5.86
N ARG A 645 23.87 10.77 -4.59
CA ARG A 645 25.13 10.28 -4.03
C ARG A 645 24.85 9.47 -2.78
N MET A 646 25.63 8.42 -2.62
CA MET A 646 25.43 7.52 -1.50
C MET A 646 26.68 6.69 -1.22
#